data_a1194363e3384014bdea26b09ca0a110
#
_entry.id   a1194363e3384014bdea26b09ca0a110
#
_cell.length_a   1.000
_cell.length_b   1.000
_cell.length_c   1.000
_cell.angle_alpha   90.00
_cell.angle_beta   90.00
_cell.angle_gamma   90.00
#
_symmetry.space_group_name_H-M   'P 1'
#
loop_
_entity.id
_entity.type
_entity.pdbx_description
1 polymer ?
#
loop_
_entity_poly.entity_id
_entity_poly.type
_entity_poly.pdbx_seq_one_letter_code
_entity_poly.pdbx_strand_id
1 'polypeptide(L)'
;MAISQMRQLSLLLPKELLDQLLFYLQGLESVQIHDLRQEEDWQAAFEQALVGRPDQQLSQQDLLSRQEKLERLIAELEPFMPKKKLLESLKEEPLELSFAALEQAGKARDEVALLEGISKQLKVLKEAKGQIEADRLEVAALEKWEQLELTPQAAATFSHLGALIGTIPNTDDDALRLTLGAHPNLKFQEVFTDDTEQGVLIFYKTGSLEEVRKILKEYGFKPFEYDHAELPAERIAQLKANIRQQEAVAEAMTKSLAASKNELDQLKVQQDYLCNLSSRQESKNQLASTQNLAALEGWIESNQVQALEACLTEQFGQSILIQTREIRQDEEDKVPTKLKNNALVEPFELVTEMYSLPKYGDKDPTPVVSLFYFVFFGMMVADIGYGLLLFVGTSLALHFLHVKSGLAKNLRFFRLLGVAVIIWGLVYGSFFGFELPFALISTSSDAMTILVISVVFGFVTVLAGLFLSGLKNIRLKDYAEAYNAGFAWVLILLGLLLLALGNFFPSLAFAATIGQWLAIINALGILAVSIVSAKSLAGLGSGLFNLYNVSGYVGDLVSFTRLMALGLSGASIGSAFNLIVSLFPPVARFSIGILLFIALHLVNMFLSFLSGYVHGARLIFVEFFGKFYDGGGKPFTPLKPSEKYVQQSKK
;
A
#
# COMPACT_ATOMS: atom_id res chain seq x y z
N MET A 1 30.16 -9.73 1.34
CA MET A 1 29.30 -9.64 0.17
C MET A 1 27.94 -9.19 0.66
N ALA A 2 27.30 -8.26 -0.03
CA ALA A 2 26.01 -7.73 0.38
C ALA A 2 24.81 -8.66 0.05
N ILE A 3 25.06 -9.71 -0.76
CA ILE A 3 24.08 -10.77 -1.05
C ILE A 3 24.41 -11.96 -0.14
N SER A 4 23.41 -12.48 0.57
CA SER A 4 23.56 -13.66 1.44
C SER A 4 23.85 -14.89 0.61
N GLN A 5 24.80 -15.72 1.06
CA GLN A 5 25.10 -16.97 0.39
C GLN A 5 23.97 -17.97 0.65
N MET A 6 23.44 -18.56 -0.40
CA MET A 6 22.39 -19.57 -0.35
C MET A 6 22.96 -20.97 -0.59
N ARG A 7 22.27 -21.98 -0.08
CA ARG A 7 22.47 -23.40 -0.40
C ARG A 7 21.17 -24.03 -0.80
N GLN A 8 21.23 -25.01 -1.66
CA GLN A 8 20.07 -25.86 -1.95
C GLN A 8 19.94 -26.89 -0.84
N LEU A 9 18.73 -27.02 -0.32
CA LEU A 9 18.33 -27.99 0.68
C LEU A 9 17.41 -29.01 0.04
N SER A 10 17.70 -30.31 0.23
CA SER A 10 16.81 -31.41 -0.15
C SER A 10 16.48 -32.24 1.07
N LEU A 11 15.20 -32.41 1.36
CA LEU A 11 14.69 -33.17 2.49
C LEU A 11 13.85 -34.34 1.99
N LEU A 12 14.10 -35.53 2.54
CA LEU A 12 13.29 -36.72 2.27
C LEU A 12 12.86 -37.33 3.59
N LEU A 13 11.55 -37.61 3.74
CA LEU A 13 10.97 -38.11 4.95
C LEU A 13 9.69 -38.93 4.70
N PRO A 14 9.21 -39.74 5.68
CA PRO A 14 7.92 -40.41 5.60
C PRO A 14 6.79 -39.39 5.43
N LYS A 15 5.82 -39.69 4.56
CA LYS A 15 4.69 -38.81 4.23
C LYS A 15 3.86 -38.41 5.47
N GLU A 16 3.77 -39.28 6.47
CA GLU A 16 3.05 -39.05 7.73
C GLU A 16 3.65 -37.89 8.55
N LEU A 17 4.95 -37.65 8.42
CA LEU A 17 5.66 -36.58 9.15
C LEU A 17 5.69 -35.24 8.42
N LEU A 18 5.14 -35.17 7.20
CA LEU A 18 5.22 -33.98 6.35
C LEU A 18 4.55 -32.75 6.99
N ASP A 19 3.38 -32.91 7.59
CA ASP A 19 2.67 -31.80 8.25
C ASP A 19 3.46 -31.25 9.44
N GLN A 20 4.11 -32.14 10.16
CA GLN A 20 4.98 -31.76 11.28
C GLN A 20 6.24 -31.04 10.77
N LEU A 21 6.85 -31.50 9.67
CA LEU A 21 7.98 -30.81 9.05
C LEU A 21 7.61 -29.39 8.62
N LEU A 22 6.50 -29.24 7.87
CA LEU A 22 6.06 -27.92 7.41
C LEU A 22 5.74 -26.97 8.57
N PHE A 23 5.21 -27.49 9.66
CA PHE A 23 5.02 -26.72 10.89
C PHE A 23 6.33 -26.20 11.46
N TYR A 24 7.36 -27.05 11.60
CA TYR A 24 8.67 -26.63 12.09
C TYR A 24 9.36 -25.65 11.13
N LEU A 25 9.34 -25.92 9.82
CA LEU A 25 9.95 -25.03 8.83
C LEU A 25 9.28 -23.64 8.83
N GLN A 26 7.95 -23.59 9.01
CA GLN A 26 7.22 -22.32 9.12
C GLN A 26 7.64 -21.53 10.37
N GLY A 27 7.82 -22.20 11.50
CA GLY A 27 8.28 -21.55 12.74
C GLY A 27 9.73 -21.09 12.70
N LEU A 28 10.59 -21.74 11.90
CA LEU A 28 12.01 -21.37 11.75
C LEU A 28 12.24 -20.22 10.75
N GLU A 29 11.30 -19.93 9.87
CA GLU A 29 11.37 -18.83 8.87
C GLU A 29 12.65 -18.84 8.01
N SER A 30 13.27 -20.01 7.81
CA SER A 30 14.61 -20.14 7.25
C SER A 30 14.67 -20.73 5.86
N VAL A 31 13.61 -21.42 5.41
CA VAL A 31 13.59 -22.19 4.17
C VAL A 31 12.52 -21.64 3.21
N GLN A 32 12.93 -21.32 2.00
CA GLN A 32 12.01 -21.09 0.88
C GLN A 32 11.84 -22.38 0.12
N ILE A 33 10.60 -22.87 0.03
CA ILE A 33 10.26 -24.08 -0.69
C ILE A 33 10.27 -23.79 -2.20
N HIS A 34 10.80 -24.73 -2.97
CA HIS A 34 10.84 -24.65 -4.43
C HIS A 34 9.85 -25.65 -5.07
N ASP A 35 9.20 -25.26 -6.19
CA ASP A 35 8.29 -26.14 -6.90
C ASP A 35 9.06 -27.18 -7.70
N LEU A 36 9.06 -28.41 -7.23
CA LEU A 36 9.78 -29.53 -7.83
C LEU A 36 9.37 -29.83 -9.28
N ARG A 37 8.16 -29.45 -9.69
CA ARG A 37 7.70 -29.65 -11.08
C ARG A 37 8.40 -28.74 -12.07
N GLN A 38 9.01 -27.67 -11.62
CA GLN A 38 9.78 -26.74 -12.46
C GLN A 38 11.23 -27.21 -12.64
N GLU A 39 11.65 -28.25 -11.89
CA GLU A 39 12.97 -28.83 -12.00
C GLU A 39 13.01 -29.97 -13.02
N GLU A 40 13.98 -29.91 -13.93
CA GLU A 40 14.14 -30.88 -15.01
C GLU A 40 14.33 -32.30 -14.49
N ASP A 41 15.07 -32.46 -13.37
CA ASP A 41 15.34 -33.74 -12.75
C ASP A 41 14.06 -34.45 -12.25
N TRP A 42 13.02 -33.68 -11.89
CA TRP A 42 11.76 -34.21 -11.38
C TRP A 42 10.65 -34.32 -12.46
N GLN A 43 10.75 -33.59 -13.58
CA GLN A 43 9.73 -33.60 -14.62
C GLN A 43 9.44 -35.00 -15.16
N ALA A 44 10.48 -35.75 -15.46
CA ALA A 44 10.31 -37.13 -15.96
C ALA A 44 9.62 -38.05 -14.93
N ALA A 45 9.88 -37.86 -13.63
CA ALA A 45 9.26 -38.64 -12.57
C ALA A 45 7.76 -38.32 -12.42
N PHE A 46 7.39 -37.04 -12.58
CA PHE A 46 5.97 -36.61 -12.57
C PHE A 46 5.22 -37.08 -13.81
N GLU A 47 5.84 -36.99 -15.00
CA GLU A 47 5.25 -37.43 -16.28
C GLU A 47 5.00 -38.94 -16.30
N GLN A 48 5.91 -39.73 -15.70
CA GLN A 48 5.77 -41.19 -15.58
C GLN A 48 4.85 -41.62 -14.43
N ALA A 49 4.23 -40.67 -13.70
CA ALA A 49 3.42 -40.91 -12.52
C ALA A 49 4.13 -41.69 -11.39
N LEU A 50 5.49 -41.69 -11.37
CA LEU A 50 6.28 -42.30 -10.31
C LEU A 50 6.18 -41.53 -9.00
N VAL A 51 5.97 -40.21 -9.07
CA VAL A 51 5.72 -39.30 -7.94
C VAL A 51 4.46 -38.48 -8.21
N GLY A 52 3.78 -38.07 -7.15
CA GLY A 52 2.61 -37.22 -7.18
C GLY A 52 2.72 -36.09 -6.15
N ARG A 53 1.66 -35.35 -5.97
CA ARG A 53 1.56 -34.36 -4.87
C ARG A 53 1.13 -35.08 -3.58
N PRO A 54 1.58 -34.61 -2.41
CA PRO A 54 1.03 -35.07 -1.14
C PRO A 54 -0.48 -34.81 -1.06
N ASP A 55 -1.22 -35.73 -0.42
CA ASP A 55 -2.65 -35.54 -0.23
C ASP A 55 -2.91 -34.32 0.65
N GLN A 56 -3.92 -33.55 0.28
CA GLN A 56 -4.39 -32.42 1.07
C GLN A 56 -5.50 -32.92 2.02
N GLN A 57 -5.27 -32.81 3.33
CA GLN A 57 -6.28 -33.18 4.34
C GLN A 57 -7.47 -32.20 4.35
N LEU A 58 -7.23 -30.94 4.04
CA LEU A 58 -8.23 -29.89 3.92
C LEU A 58 -8.22 -29.33 2.51
N SER A 59 -9.40 -29.12 1.94
CA SER A 59 -9.52 -28.44 0.66
C SER A 59 -9.03 -26.98 0.82
N GLN A 60 -8.17 -26.53 -0.06
CA GLN A 60 -7.73 -25.13 -0.09
C GLN A 60 -8.91 -24.16 -0.21
N GLN A 61 -9.96 -24.59 -0.94
CA GLN A 61 -11.18 -23.82 -1.11
C GLN A 61 -11.97 -23.66 0.19
N ASP A 62 -12.00 -24.71 1.03
CA ASP A 62 -12.64 -24.64 2.36
C ASP A 62 -11.90 -23.68 3.30
N LEU A 63 -10.57 -23.75 3.30
CA LEU A 63 -9.75 -22.82 4.11
C LEU A 63 -9.95 -21.37 3.67
N LEU A 64 -9.96 -21.08 2.38
CA LEU A 64 -10.21 -19.75 1.85
C LEU A 64 -11.61 -19.25 2.22
N SER A 65 -12.64 -20.09 2.10
CA SER A 65 -14.01 -19.71 2.46
C SER A 65 -14.16 -19.40 3.96
N ARG A 66 -13.44 -20.14 4.82
CA ARG A 66 -13.40 -19.88 6.27
C ARG A 66 -12.66 -18.59 6.59
N GLN A 67 -11.53 -18.33 5.94
CA GLN A 67 -10.77 -17.08 6.07
C GLN A 67 -11.63 -15.87 5.68
N GLU A 68 -12.34 -15.94 4.56
CA GLU A 68 -13.23 -14.85 4.11
C GLU A 68 -14.37 -14.58 5.11
N LYS A 69 -14.96 -15.61 5.69
CA LYS A 69 -16.00 -15.46 6.72
C LYS A 69 -15.47 -14.76 7.96
N LEU A 70 -14.30 -15.20 8.45
CA LEU A 70 -13.65 -14.58 9.61
C LEU A 70 -13.28 -13.13 9.34
N GLU A 71 -12.69 -12.84 8.18
CA GLU A 71 -12.27 -11.48 7.81
C GLU A 71 -13.47 -10.53 7.71
N ARG A 72 -14.58 -10.99 7.12
CA ARG A 72 -15.84 -10.25 7.09
C ARG A 72 -16.35 -9.95 8.48
N LEU A 73 -16.35 -10.95 9.36
CA LEU A 73 -16.84 -10.80 10.73
C LEU A 73 -15.98 -9.86 11.56
N ILE A 74 -14.65 -9.92 11.40
CA ILE A 74 -13.71 -8.97 12.01
C ILE A 74 -14.01 -7.55 11.54
N ALA A 75 -14.18 -7.34 10.22
CA ALA A 75 -14.48 -6.04 9.64
C ALA A 75 -15.84 -5.49 10.09
N GLU A 76 -16.85 -6.35 10.32
CA GLU A 76 -18.16 -5.95 10.84
C GLU A 76 -18.12 -5.62 12.34
N LEU A 77 -17.24 -6.30 13.12
CA LEU A 77 -17.13 -6.10 14.58
C LEU A 77 -16.24 -4.93 14.98
N GLU A 78 -15.15 -4.67 14.24
CA GLU A 78 -14.20 -3.58 14.55
C GLU A 78 -14.83 -2.19 14.75
N PRO A 79 -15.85 -1.75 13.98
CA PRO A 79 -16.48 -0.45 14.16
C PRO A 79 -17.18 -0.25 15.52
N PHE A 80 -17.56 -1.34 16.21
CA PHE A 80 -18.21 -1.29 17.51
C PHE A 80 -17.21 -1.17 18.67
N MET A 81 -15.94 -1.43 18.41
CA MET A 81 -14.91 -1.27 19.44
C MET A 81 -14.79 0.18 19.86
N PRO A 82 -14.45 0.44 21.13
CA PRO A 82 -14.29 1.81 21.64
C PRO A 82 -13.27 2.56 20.75
N LYS A 83 -13.71 3.64 20.12
CA LYS A 83 -12.85 4.50 19.29
C LYS A 83 -11.76 5.11 20.16
N LYS A 84 -10.56 4.58 20.04
CA LYS A 84 -9.37 5.19 20.64
C LYS A 84 -8.90 6.36 19.78
N LYS A 85 -8.29 7.37 20.41
CA LYS A 85 -7.62 8.43 19.67
C LYS A 85 -6.52 7.81 18.80
N LEU A 86 -6.29 8.35 17.61
CA LEU A 86 -5.33 7.82 16.63
C LEU A 86 -3.94 7.58 17.24
N LEU A 87 -3.51 8.43 18.16
CA LEU A 87 -2.25 8.28 18.91
C LEU A 87 -2.29 7.15 19.95
N GLU A 88 -3.44 6.80 20.48
CA GLU A 88 -3.59 5.70 21.44
C GLU A 88 -3.63 4.36 20.72
N SER A 89 -4.28 4.30 19.54
CA SER A 89 -4.29 3.08 18.71
C SER A 89 -2.89 2.72 18.18
N LEU A 90 -2.06 3.73 17.87
CA LEU A 90 -0.69 3.55 17.41
C LEU A 90 0.30 3.18 18.53
N LYS A 91 -0.07 3.39 19.78
CA LYS A 91 0.71 3.01 20.98
C LYS A 91 0.27 1.66 21.55
N GLU A 92 -0.81 1.09 21.06
CA GLU A 92 -1.29 -0.19 21.54
C GLU A 92 -0.28 -1.28 21.23
N GLU A 93 0.10 -2.05 22.24
CA GLU A 93 0.95 -3.23 22.03
C GLU A 93 0.18 -4.20 21.14
N PRO A 94 0.76 -4.63 20.03
CA PRO A 94 0.14 -5.65 19.19
C PRO A 94 -0.03 -6.94 19.99
N LEU A 95 -1.00 -7.75 19.60
CA LEU A 95 -1.19 -9.05 20.23
C LEU A 95 0.07 -9.90 19.94
N GLU A 96 0.92 -10.09 20.92
CA GLU A 96 2.15 -10.88 20.81
C GLU A 96 1.92 -12.32 21.29
N LEU A 97 2.11 -13.27 20.40
CA LEU A 97 2.09 -14.70 20.74
C LEU A 97 3.31 -15.39 20.11
N SER A 98 3.84 -16.41 20.78
CA SER A 98 4.78 -17.30 20.12
C SER A 98 4.05 -18.13 19.06
N PHE A 99 4.78 -18.57 18.01
CA PHE A 99 4.19 -19.40 16.95
C PHE A 99 3.48 -20.65 17.50
N ALA A 100 4.12 -21.34 18.44
CA ALA A 100 3.54 -22.51 19.09
C ALA A 100 2.25 -22.18 19.87
N ALA A 101 2.23 -21.05 20.59
CA ALA A 101 1.05 -20.61 21.33
C ALA A 101 -0.11 -20.23 20.40
N LEU A 102 0.17 -19.57 19.27
CA LEU A 102 -0.83 -19.24 18.25
C LEU A 102 -1.46 -20.52 17.66
N GLU A 103 -0.64 -21.50 17.30
CA GLU A 103 -1.09 -22.78 16.75
C GLU A 103 -1.91 -23.58 17.77
N GLN A 104 -1.46 -23.61 19.02
CA GLN A 104 -2.20 -24.27 20.10
C GLN A 104 -3.55 -23.57 20.35
N ALA A 105 -3.56 -22.24 20.38
CA ALA A 105 -4.78 -21.46 20.56
C ALA A 105 -5.76 -21.64 19.40
N GLY A 106 -5.27 -21.72 18.16
CA GLY A 106 -6.10 -21.98 16.97
C GLY A 106 -6.69 -23.38 16.92
N LYS A 107 -5.93 -24.40 17.34
CA LYS A 107 -6.41 -25.81 17.41
C LYS A 107 -7.41 -26.05 18.53
N ALA A 108 -7.23 -25.40 19.68
CA ALA A 108 -8.03 -25.65 20.88
C ALA A 108 -9.43 -24.99 20.82
N ARG A 109 -9.67 -24.09 19.87
CA ARG A 109 -10.90 -23.30 19.80
C ARG A 109 -11.95 -23.93 18.91
N ASP A 110 -13.20 -23.86 19.39
CA ASP A 110 -14.37 -24.12 18.57
C ASP A 110 -14.69 -22.87 17.73
N GLU A 111 -14.13 -22.85 16.50
CA GLU A 111 -14.35 -21.77 15.55
C GLU A 111 -15.83 -21.56 15.23
N VAL A 112 -16.61 -22.67 15.15
CA VAL A 112 -18.02 -22.60 14.79
C VAL A 112 -18.81 -21.88 15.86
N ALA A 113 -18.60 -22.23 17.14
CA ALA A 113 -19.28 -21.58 18.24
C ALA A 113 -18.95 -20.06 18.34
N LEU A 114 -17.68 -19.69 18.08
CA LEU A 114 -17.26 -18.29 18.09
C LEU A 114 -17.91 -17.49 16.95
N LEU A 115 -17.94 -18.03 15.74
CA LEU A 115 -18.56 -17.42 14.57
C LEU A 115 -20.09 -17.27 14.76
N GLU A 116 -20.78 -18.31 15.24
CA GLU A 116 -22.22 -18.30 15.45
C GLU A 116 -22.62 -17.28 16.52
N GLY A 117 -21.89 -17.21 17.63
CA GLY A 117 -22.18 -16.28 18.72
C GLY A 117 -22.20 -14.83 18.27
N ILE A 118 -21.14 -14.38 17.59
CA ILE A 118 -21.01 -12.99 17.14
C ILE A 118 -21.92 -12.71 15.93
N SER A 119 -22.02 -13.65 14.99
CA SER A 119 -22.88 -13.51 13.82
C SER A 119 -24.35 -13.35 14.22
N LYS A 120 -24.81 -14.08 15.24
CA LYS A 120 -26.17 -13.95 15.79
C LYS A 120 -26.41 -12.56 16.38
N GLN A 121 -25.46 -12.02 17.14
CA GLN A 121 -25.58 -10.67 17.72
C GLN A 121 -25.64 -9.59 16.63
N LEU A 122 -24.77 -9.68 15.62
CA LEU A 122 -24.75 -8.76 14.49
C LEU A 122 -26.04 -8.83 13.66
N LYS A 123 -26.59 -10.05 13.48
CA LYS A 123 -27.85 -10.27 12.78
C LYS A 123 -29.02 -9.62 13.51
N VAL A 124 -29.13 -9.84 14.82
CA VAL A 124 -30.18 -9.22 15.66
C VAL A 124 -30.08 -7.69 15.60
N LEU A 125 -28.87 -7.14 15.66
CA LEU A 125 -28.67 -5.68 15.55
C LEU A 125 -29.10 -5.15 14.19
N LYS A 126 -28.77 -5.86 13.12
CA LYS A 126 -29.12 -5.46 11.74
C LYS A 126 -30.63 -5.52 11.51
N GLU A 127 -31.29 -6.57 12.01
CA GLU A 127 -32.75 -6.74 11.96
C GLU A 127 -33.45 -5.62 12.74
N ALA A 128 -32.99 -5.33 13.98
CA ALA A 128 -33.54 -4.24 14.78
C ALA A 128 -33.41 -2.87 14.09
N LYS A 129 -32.25 -2.57 13.51
CA LYS A 129 -32.03 -1.32 12.77
C LYS A 129 -32.91 -1.24 11.50
N GLY A 130 -33.05 -2.34 10.78
CA GLY A 130 -33.93 -2.41 9.61
C GLY A 130 -35.39 -2.16 9.96
N GLN A 131 -35.86 -2.75 11.08
CA GLN A 131 -37.23 -2.53 11.56
C GLN A 131 -37.46 -1.08 12.01
N ILE A 132 -36.49 -0.48 12.72
CA ILE A 132 -36.57 0.96 13.11
C ILE A 132 -36.71 1.84 11.89
N GLU A 133 -35.94 1.60 10.83
CA GLU A 133 -35.98 2.40 9.62
C GLU A 133 -37.31 2.21 8.87
N ALA A 134 -37.80 0.99 8.76
CA ALA A 134 -39.11 0.69 8.17
C ALA A 134 -40.25 1.36 8.95
N ASP A 135 -40.25 1.21 10.28
CA ASP A 135 -41.26 1.82 11.14
C ASP A 135 -41.22 3.36 11.11
N ARG A 136 -40.02 3.96 11.01
CA ARG A 136 -39.85 5.41 10.86
C ARG A 136 -40.39 5.93 9.52
N LEU A 137 -40.18 5.20 8.45
CA LEU A 137 -40.75 5.54 7.14
C LEU A 137 -42.28 5.47 7.15
N GLU A 138 -42.86 4.44 7.80
CA GLU A 138 -44.31 4.30 7.96
C GLU A 138 -44.86 5.44 8.84
N VAL A 139 -44.20 5.80 9.96
CA VAL A 139 -44.60 6.94 10.80
C VAL A 139 -44.58 8.23 9.99
N ALA A 140 -43.51 8.50 9.22
CA ALA A 140 -43.42 9.73 8.41
C ALA A 140 -44.51 9.82 7.35
N ALA A 141 -44.93 8.70 6.77
CA ALA A 141 -46.04 8.63 5.80
C ALA A 141 -47.39 8.87 6.48
N LEU A 142 -47.59 8.38 7.71
CA LEU A 142 -48.86 8.48 8.45
C LEU A 142 -48.96 9.78 9.27
N GLU A 143 -47.87 10.47 9.58
CA GLU A 143 -47.87 11.65 10.47
C GLU A 143 -48.75 12.77 9.94
N LYS A 144 -48.86 12.95 8.62
CA LYS A 144 -49.79 13.89 7.97
C LYS A 144 -51.26 13.53 8.24
N TRP A 145 -51.55 12.23 8.44
CA TRP A 145 -52.90 11.70 8.64
C TRP A 145 -53.26 11.49 10.11
N GLU A 146 -52.47 12.00 11.05
CA GLU A 146 -52.68 11.81 12.50
C GLU A 146 -54.04 12.28 12.98
N GLN A 147 -54.61 13.31 12.35
CA GLN A 147 -55.93 13.86 12.69
C GLN A 147 -57.11 13.14 12.01
N LEU A 148 -56.85 12.06 11.26
CA LEU A 148 -57.91 11.33 10.57
C LEU A 148 -58.69 10.46 11.59
N GLU A 149 -59.98 10.76 11.75
CA GLU A 149 -60.88 10.06 12.67
C GLU A 149 -61.61 8.84 12.07
N LEU A 150 -61.39 8.55 10.78
CA LEU A 150 -62.07 7.48 10.05
C LEU A 150 -61.07 6.74 9.17
N THR A 151 -61.02 5.38 9.29
CA THR A 151 -60.20 4.57 8.40
C THR A 151 -60.94 4.24 7.09
N PRO A 152 -60.24 4.00 5.97
CA PRO A 152 -60.85 3.56 4.72
C PRO A 152 -61.71 2.30 4.88
N GLN A 153 -61.28 1.36 5.74
CA GLN A 153 -62.03 0.15 6.02
C GLN A 153 -63.32 0.41 6.80
N ALA A 154 -63.29 1.28 7.80
CA ALA A 154 -64.47 1.69 8.53
C ALA A 154 -65.44 2.50 7.64
N ALA A 155 -64.92 3.31 6.75
CA ALA A 155 -65.69 4.02 5.74
C ALA A 155 -66.48 3.09 4.81
N ALA A 156 -65.95 1.94 4.47
CA ALA A 156 -66.58 0.94 3.60
C ALA A 156 -67.75 0.21 4.28
N THR A 157 -67.92 0.28 5.60
CA THR A 157 -69.04 -0.37 6.33
C THR A 157 -70.32 0.45 6.36
N PHE A 158 -70.30 1.72 5.91
CA PHE A 158 -71.48 2.56 5.93
C PHE A 158 -72.51 2.15 4.87
N SER A 159 -73.76 1.96 5.28
CA SER A 159 -74.84 1.46 4.39
C SER A 159 -75.47 2.56 3.51
N HIS A 160 -75.53 3.79 3.98
CA HIS A 160 -76.22 4.92 3.30
C HIS A 160 -75.32 6.07 2.89
N LEU A 161 -74.08 6.09 3.39
CA LEU A 161 -73.05 7.08 3.07
C LEU A 161 -71.81 6.35 2.63
N GLY A 162 -71.04 6.89 1.71
CA GLY A 162 -69.72 6.45 1.40
C GLY A 162 -68.72 7.52 1.80
N ALA A 163 -67.49 7.16 2.08
CA ALA A 163 -66.43 8.12 2.31
C ALA A 163 -65.22 7.78 1.41
N LEU A 164 -64.56 8.79 0.91
CA LEU A 164 -63.30 8.74 0.17
C LEU A 164 -62.25 9.55 0.93
N ILE A 165 -61.11 8.91 1.12
CA ILE A 165 -59.98 9.50 1.84
C ILE A 165 -58.82 9.55 0.84
N GLY A 166 -58.14 10.68 0.72
CA GLY A 166 -57.02 10.82 -0.20
C GLY A 166 -56.41 12.20 -0.20
N THR A 167 -55.45 12.41 -1.07
CA THR A 167 -54.76 13.69 -1.27
C THR A 167 -55.15 14.35 -2.56
N ILE A 168 -55.12 15.67 -2.57
CA ILE A 168 -55.32 16.51 -3.73
C ILE A 168 -54.17 17.51 -3.79
N PRO A 169 -53.63 17.86 -4.98
CA PRO A 169 -52.59 18.88 -5.09
C PRO A 169 -53.08 20.21 -4.49
N ASN A 170 -52.23 20.83 -3.66
CA ASN A 170 -52.52 22.16 -3.10
C ASN A 170 -52.35 23.18 -4.20
N THR A 171 -53.48 23.78 -4.64
CA THR A 171 -53.55 24.89 -5.59
C THR A 171 -54.09 26.10 -4.82
N ASP A 172 -53.47 27.27 -5.00
CA ASP A 172 -53.86 28.52 -4.35
C ASP A 172 -55.34 28.98 -4.64
N ASP A 173 -56.03 28.25 -5.50
CA ASP A 173 -57.44 28.48 -5.84
C ASP A 173 -58.34 27.66 -4.91
N ASP A 174 -59.17 28.36 -4.10
CA ASP A 174 -60.26 27.74 -3.33
C ASP A 174 -61.38 27.11 -4.21
N ALA A 175 -61.13 26.94 -5.49
CA ALA A 175 -62.09 26.44 -6.47
C ALA A 175 -62.67 25.05 -6.12
N LEU A 176 -61.83 24.15 -5.60
CA LEU A 176 -62.26 22.82 -5.15
C LEU A 176 -63.19 22.93 -3.93
N ARG A 177 -62.83 23.76 -2.96
CA ARG A 177 -63.57 23.99 -1.71
C ARG A 177 -64.94 24.57 -1.99
N LEU A 178 -65.02 25.50 -2.97
CA LEU A 178 -66.26 26.07 -3.44
C LEU A 178 -67.11 25.06 -4.24
N THR A 179 -66.49 24.24 -5.09
CA THR A 179 -67.19 23.25 -5.91
C THR A 179 -67.71 22.09 -5.05
N LEU A 180 -66.94 21.56 -4.12
CA LEU A 180 -67.37 20.48 -3.23
C LEU A 180 -68.35 20.98 -2.14
N GLY A 181 -68.21 22.22 -1.66
CA GLY A 181 -69.10 22.83 -0.67
C GLY A 181 -70.47 23.22 -1.22
N ALA A 182 -70.59 23.49 -2.53
CA ALA A 182 -71.85 23.79 -3.19
C ALA A 182 -72.68 22.56 -3.56
N HIS A 183 -72.12 21.36 -3.49
CA HIS A 183 -72.78 20.12 -3.89
C HIS A 183 -73.70 19.55 -2.79
N PRO A 184 -75.03 19.41 -3.02
CA PRO A 184 -75.97 19.09 -1.96
C PRO A 184 -75.81 17.68 -1.35
N ASN A 185 -75.13 16.75 -2.05
CA ASN A 185 -74.93 15.36 -1.66
C ASN A 185 -73.50 15.05 -1.17
N LEU A 186 -72.67 16.05 -0.95
CA LEU A 186 -71.26 15.92 -0.51
C LEU A 186 -71.01 16.70 0.76
N LYS A 187 -70.19 16.14 1.65
CA LYS A 187 -69.51 16.88 2.71
C LYS A 187 -68.02 16.68 2.65
N PHE A 188 -67.28 17.72 2.74
CA PHE A 188 -65.85 17.81 2.65
C PHE A 188 -65.26 18.19 4.02
N GLN A 189 -64.26 17.47 4.46
CA GLN A 189 -63.49 17.76 5.66
C GLN A 189 -62.01 17.73 5.30
N GLU A 190 -61.31 18.76 5.61
CA GLU A 190 -59.87 18.87 5.45
C GLU A 190 -59.22 18.14 6.64
N VAL A 191 -58.24 17.28 6.39
CA VAL A 191 -57.48 16.54 7.39
C VAL A 191 -56.15 17.20 7.66
N PHE A 192 -55.43 17.59 6.60
CA PHE A 192 -54.21 18.36 6.66
C PHE A 192 -53.98 19.16 5.40
N THR A 193 -53.15 20.21 5.49
CA THR A 193 -52.69 20.99 4.34
C THR A 193 -51.18 21.20 4.42
N ASP A 194 -50.50 20.87 3.33
CA ASP A 194 -49.07 21.01 3.15
C ASP A 194 -48.83 21.90 1.89
N ASP A 195 -47.59 22.37 1.68
CA ASP A 195 -47.24 23.24 0.54
C ASP A 195 -47.55 22.60 -0.82
N THR A 196 -47.57 21.26 -0.91
CA THR A 196 -47.74 20.49 -2.17
C THR A 196 -49.06 19.79 -2.28
N GLU A 197 -49.70 19.39 -1.18
CA GLU A 197 -50.92 18.57 -1.18
C GLU A 197 -51.81 18.84 0.03
N GLN A 198 -53.13 18.58 -0.15
CA GLN A 198 -54.12 18.62 0.93
C GLN A 198 -54.68 17.23 1.14
N GLY A 199 -54.73 16.76 2.39
CA GLY A 199 -55.41 15.54 2.79
C GLY A 199 -56.90 15.83 3.02
N VAL A 200 -57.74 15.07 2.38
CA VAL A 200 -59.20 15.30 2.40
C VAL A 200 -59.99 14.03 2.74
N LEU A 201 -61.03 14.23 3.53
CA LEU A 201 -62.06 13.22 3.82
C LEU A 201 -63.37 13.72 3.21
N ILE A 202 -63.92 12.97 2.27
CA ILE A 202 -65.11 13.34 1.50
C ILE A 202 -66.22 12.34 1.73
N PHE A 203 -67.32 12.76 2.33
CA PHE A 203 -68.52 11.97 2.51
C PHE A 203 -69.48 12.19 1.33
N TYR A 204 -70.07 11.13 0.78
CA TYR A 204 -71.01 11.20 -0.30
C TYR A 204 -72.19 10.23 -0.05
N LYS A 205 -73.35 10.53 -0.62
CA LYS A 205 -74.55 9.67 -0.56
C LYS A 205 -74.39 8.49 -1.49
N THR A 206 -74.75 7.26 -0.99
CA THR A 206 -74.71 6.04 -1.78
C THR A 206 -75.56 6.20 -3.04
N GLY A 207 -74.97 6.13 -4.23
CA GLY A 207 -75.58 6.40 -5.54
C GLY A 207 -74.97 7.57 -6.33
N SER A 208 -74.19 8.45 -5.67
CA SER A 208 -73.49 9.55 -6.37
C SER A 208 -71.98 9.28 -6.55
N LEU A 209 -71.51 8.05 -6.33
CA LEU A 209 -70.09 7.68 -6.38
C LEU A 209 -69.42 8.02 -7.70
N GLU A 210 -70.08 7.76 -8.85
CA GLU A 210 -69.50 8.00 -10.17
C GLU A 210 -69.33 9.50 -10.48
N GLU A 211 -70.29 10.33 -10.04
CA GLU A 211 -70.20 11.78 -10.15
C GLU A 211 -69.05 12.34 -9.31
N VAL A 212 -68.94 11.85 -8.08
CA VAL A 212 -67.88 12.25 -7.14
C VAL A 212 -66.49 11.86 -7.68
N ARG A 213 -66.36 10.64 -8.18
CA ARG A 213 -65.09 10.17 -8.78
C ARG A 213 -64.69 10.99 -9.99
N LYS A 214 -65.64 11.40 -10.82
CA LYS A 214 -65.38 12.22 -12.01
C LYS A 214 -64.85 13.60 -11.59
N ILE A 215 -65.51 14.25 -10.64
CA ILE A 215 -65.06 15.52 -10.08
C ILE A 215 -63.65 15.39 -9.48
N LEU A 216 -63.43 14.42 -8.63
CA LEU A 216 -62.16 14.22 -7.94
C LEU A 216 -60.99 13.90 -8.89
N LYS A 217 -61.27 13.20 -9.99
CA LYS A 217 -60.28 12.93 -11.03
C LYS A 217 -59.80 14.20 -11.76
N GLU A 218 -60.71 15.16 -11.96
CA GLU A 218 -60.35 16.46 -12.56
C GLU A 218 -59.41 17.29 -11.68
N TYR A 219 -59.50 17.12 -10.39
CA TYR A 219 -58.63 17.80 -9.40
C TYR A 219 -57.41 16.96 -8.95
N GLY A 220 -57.11 15.83 -9.61
CA GLY A 220 -55.90 15.04 -9.33
C GLY A 220 -55.93 14.27 -8.02
N PHE A 221 -57.13 13.90 -7.54
CA PHE A 221 -57.28 13.12 -6.31
C PHE A 221 -56.53 11.79 -6.38
N LYS A 222 -55.75 11.49 -5.33
CA LYS A 222 -55.08 10.22 -5.13
C LYS A 222 -55.64 9.57 -3.86
N PRO A 223 -56.16 8.34 -3.93
CA PRO A 223 -56.71 7.66 -2.77
C PRO A 223 -55.59 7.38 -1.75
N PHE A 224 -55.92 7.49 -0.49
CA PHE A 224 -55.05 7.10 0.61
C PHE A 224 -55.13 5.58 0.76
N GLU A 225 -54.04 4.90 0.39
CA GLU A 225 -53.86 3.45 0.55
C GLU A 225 -53.51 3.15 2.01
N TYR A 226 -54.44 2.62 2.75
CA TYR A 226 -54.28 2.29 4.17
C TYR A 226 -54.99 0.99 4.51
N ASP A 227 -54.21 -0.09 4.73
CA ASP A 227 -54.75 -1.45 4.87
C ASP A 227 -54.95 -1.83 6.34
N HIS A 228 -54.74 -0.93 7.29
CA HIS A 228 -54.92 -1.19 8.71
C HIS A 228 -56.30 -0.82 9.21
N ALA A 229 -56.84 -1.60 10.15
CA ALA A 229 -58.14 -1.37 10.81
C ALA A 229 -58.11 -0.26 11.87
N GLU A 230 -56.93 -0.01 12.43
CA GLU A 230 -56.67 0.98 13.50
C GLU A 230 -56.58 2.39 12.92
N LEU A 231 -56.89 3.41 13.74
CA LEU A 231 -56.71 4.82 13.32
C LEU A 231 -55.22 5.15 13.11
N PRO A 232 -54.90 6.06 12.16
CA PRO A 232 -53.53 6.45 11.93
C PRO A 232 -52.82 6.94 13.21
N ALA A 233 -53.47 7.67 14.09
CA ALA A 233 -52.94 8.11 15.39
C ALA A 233 -52.59 6.93 16.30
N GLU A 234 -53.42 5.89 16.37
CA GLU A 234 -53.17 4.69 17.16
C GLU A 234 -52.00 3.89 16.55
N ARG A 235 -51.96 3.76 15.21
CA ARG A 235 -50.88 3.08 14.50
C ARG A 235 -49.56 3.80 14.71
N ILE A 236 -49.52 5.12 14.61
CA ILE A 236 -48.34 5.93 14.91
C ILE A 236 -47.86 5.70 16.35
N ALA A 237 -48.77 5.66 17.31
CA ALA A 237 -48.40 5.41 18.71
C ALA A 237 -47.79 4.01 18.89
N GLN A 238 -48.36 2.96 18.24
CA GLN A 238 -47.81 1.61 18.25
C GLN A 238 -46.44 1.55 17.58
N LEU A 239 -46.26 2.16 16.40
CA LEU A 239 -44.98 2.22 15.70
C LEU A 239 -43.92 2.95 16.53
N LYS A 240 -44.27 4.08 17.14
CA LYS A 240 -43.36 4.82 18.05
C LYS A 240 -42.99 3.97 19.28
N ALA A 241 -43.91 3.14 19.82
CA ALA A 241 -43.60 2.22 20.91
C ALA A 241 -42.67 1.07 20.45
N ASN A 242 -42.92 0.51 19.26
CA ASN A 242 -42.06 -0.50 18.66
C ASN A 242 -40.66 0.02 18.37
N ILE A 243 -40.54 1.24 17.77
CA ILE A 243 -39.26 1.89 17.55
C ILE A 243 -38.47 1.99 18.87
N ARG A 244 -39.10 2.46 19.96
CA ARG A 244 -38.43 2.55 21.28
C ARG A 244 -37.94 1.20 21.77
N GLN A 245 -38.73 0.14 21.58
CA GLN A 245 -38.37 -1.22 21.97
C GLN A 245 -37.19 -1.72 21.13
N GLN A 246 -37.22 -1.54 19.81
CA GLN A 246 -36.14 -1.94 18.91
C GLN A 246 -34.87 -1.09 19.12
N GLU A 247 -35.00 0.21 19.47
CA GLU A 247 -33.87 1.06 19.85
C GLU A 247 -33.19 0.53 21.13
N ALA A 248 -33.97 0.09 22.12
CA ALA A 248 -33.40 -0.51 23.34
C ALA A 248 -32.66 -1.84 23.03
N VAL A 249 -33.21 -2.67 22.13
CA VAL A 249 -32.54 -3.92 21.68
C VAL A 249 -31.24 -3.56 20.94
N ALA A 250 -31.29 -2.60 20.00
CA ALA A 250 -30.12 -2.18 19.23
C ALA A 250 -29.03 -1.58 20.12
N GLU A 251 -29.41 -0.80 21.15
CA GLU A 251 -28.46 -0.26 22.12
C GLU A 251 -27.85 -1.37 22.99
N ALA A 252 -28.64 -2.33 23.48
CA ALA A 252 -28.14 -3.46 24.26
C ALA A 252 -27.15 -4.30 23.44
N MET A 253 -27.48 -4.61 22.16
CA MET A 253 -26.59 -5.34 21.28
C MET A 253 -25.32 -4.55 20.96
N THR A 254 -25.42 -3.25 20.72
CA THR A 254 -24.25 -2.39 20.49
C THR A 254 -23.32 -2.37 21.70
N LYS A 255 -23.86 -2.30 22.94
CA LYS A 255 -23.07 -2.38 24.17
C LYS A 255 -22.42 -3.76 24.35
N SER A 256 -23.14 -4.83 24.03
CA SER A 256 -22.60 -6.20 24.07
C SER A 256 -21.44 -6.35 23.08
N LEU A 257 -21.63 -5.93 21.83
CA LEU A 257 -20.59 -5.98 20.81
C LEU A 257 -19.38 -5.09 21.18
N ALA A 258 -19.59 -3.91 21.77
CA ALA A 258 -18.51 -3.06 22.25
C ALA A 258 -17.69 -3.69 23.41
N ALA A 259 -18.27 -4.58 24.17
CA ALA A 259 -17.60 -5.34 25.24
C ALA A 259 -16.85 -6.57 24.71
N SER A 260 -17.09 -7.01 23.45
CA SER A 260 -16.53 -8.24 22.84
C SER A 260 -15.11 -8.06 22.31
N LYS A 261 -14.25 -7.31 23.02
CA LYS A 261 -12.85 -7.15 22.61
C LYS A 261 -12.09 -8.48 22.65
N ASN A 262 -12.35 -9.31 23.66
CA ASN A 262 -11.68 -10.60 23.79
C ASN A 262 -12.05 -11.56 22.65
N GLU A 263 -13.31 -11.55 22.22
CA GLU A 263 -13.81 -12.32 21.08
C GLU A 263 -13.18 -11.82 19.77
N LEU A 264 -13.04 -10.50 19.60
CA LEU A 264 -12.32 -9.92 18.44
C LEU A 264 -10.86 -10.37 18.39
N ASP A 265 -10.15 -10.34 19.52
CA ASP A 265 -8.76 -10.80 19.60
C ASP A 265 -8.68 -12.30 19.29
N GLN A 266 -9.67 -13.07 19.71
CA GLN A 266 -9.78 -14.50 19.38
C GLN A 266 -10.02 -14.76 17.90
N LEU A 267 -10.89 -13.97 17.24
CA LEU A 267 -11.10 -14.03 15.79
C LEU A 267 -9.80 -13.71 15.03
N LYS A 268 -9.06 -12.71 15.49
CA LYS A 268 -7.78 -12.32 14.90
C LYS A 268 -6.73 -13.44 15.00
N VAL A 269 -6.63 -14.11 16.14
CA VAL A 269 -5.77 -15.28 16.32
C VAL A 269 -6.20 -16.43 15.40
N GLN A 270 -7.51 -16.70 15.31
CA GLN A 270 -8.05 -17.75 14.45
C GLN A 270 -7.78 -17.47 12.97
N GLN A 271 -7.86 -16.20 12.55
CA GLN A 271 -7.54 -15.78 11.18
C GLN A 271 -6.08 -16.07 10.84
N ASP A 272 -5.12 -15.66 11.70
CA ASP A 272 -3.71 -15.93 11.47
C ASP A 272 -3.38 -17.42 11.50
N TYR A 273 -4.05 -18.21 12.37
CA TYR A 273 -3.94 -19.67 12.36
C TYR A 273 -4.40 -20.28 11.03
N LEU A 274 -5.56 -19.87 10.49
CA LEU A 274 -6.03 -20.36 9.19
C LEU A 274 -5.13 -19.90 8.04
N CYS A 275 -4.56 -18.72 8.10
CA CYS A 275 -3.56 -18.27 7.13
C CYS A 275 -2.31 -19.15 7.16
N ASN A 276 -1.84 -19.56 8.36
CA ASN A 276 -0.73 -20.48 8.50
C ASN A 276 -1.04 -21.86 7.92
N LEU A 277 -2.22 -22.40 8.19
CA LEU A 277 -2.69 -23.66 7.60
C LEU A 277 -2.72 -23.58 6.07
N SER A 278 -3.30 -22.49 5.52
CA SER A 278 -3.39 -22.27 4.09
C SER A 278 -2.01 -22.23 3.44
N SER A 279 -1.06 -21.50 4.03
CA SER A 279 0.33 -21.44 3.53
C SER A 279 1.01 -22.81 3.52
N ARG A 280 0.78 -23.65 4.56
CA ARG A 280 1.29 -25.02 4.60
C ARG A 280 0.65 -25.90 3.53
N GLN A 281 -0.66 -25.78 3.32
CA GLN A 281 -1.36 -26.54 2.27
C GLN A 281 -0.91 -26.10 0.86
N GLU A 282 -0.68 -24.80 0.65
CA GLU A 282 -0.14 -24.29 -0.59
C GLU A 282 1.28 -24.83 -0.85
N SER A 283 2.11 -24.87 0.19
CA SER A 283 3.46 -25.44 0.10
C SER A 283 3.45 -26.91 -0.32
N LYS A 284 2.46 -27.71 0.11
CA LYS A 284 2.33 -29.10 -0.34
C LYS A 284 2.18 -29.24 -1.86
N ASN A 285 1.61 -28.24 -2.55
CA ASN A 285 1.48 -28.25 -4.00
C ASN A 285 2.84 -28.17 -4.73
N GLN A 286 3.88 -27.71 -4.03
CA GLN A 286 5.23 -27.55 -4.57
C GLN A 286 6.12 -28.79 -4.34
N LEU A 287 5.64 -29.77 -3.58
CA LEU A 287 6.38 -30.95 -3.17
C LEU A 287 6.08 -32.15 -4.06
N ALA A 288 6.96 -33.15 -3.98
CA ALA A 288 6.78 -34.47 -4.58
C ALA A 288 6.53 -35.51 -3.49
N SER A 289 5.66 -36.48 -3.74
CA SER A 289 5.45 -37.62 -2.85
C SER A 289 5.19 -38.90 -3.61
N THR A 290 5.66 -40.00 -3.03
CA THR A 290 5.24 -41.37 -3.35
C THR A 290 4.14 -41.81 -2.39
N GLN A 291 3.83 -43.11 -2.36
CA GLN A 291 2.88 -43.66 -1.39
C GLN A 291 3.35 -43.43 0.07
N ASN A 292 4.66 -43.58 0.35
CA ASN A 292 5.19 -43.60 1.71
C ASN A 292 6.16 -42.45 2.02
N LEU A 293 6.77 -41.84 1.02
CA LEU A 293 7.80 -40.80 1.19
C LEU A 293 7.36 -39.48 0.58
N ALA A 294 7.79 -38.38 1.20
CA ALA A 294 7.68 -37.03 0.66
C ALA A 294 9.05 -36.41 0.49
N ALA A 295 9.24 -35.68 -0.62
CA ALA A 295 10.44 -34.94 -0.95
C ALA A 295 10.14 -33.44 -1.01
N LEU A 296 11.02 -32.65 -0.40
CA LEU A 296 11.00 -31.20 -0.38
C LEU A 296 12.36 -30.68 -0.84
N GLU A 297 12.36 -29.77 -1.77
CA GLU A 297 13.53 -28.97 -2.10
C GLU A 297 13.29 -27.50 -1.83
N GLY A 298 14.36 -26.80 -1.52
CA GLY A 298 14.26 -25.38 -1.22
C GLY A 298 15.62 -24.70 -1.08
N TRP A 299 15.54 -23.41 -0.77
CA TRP A 299 16.72 -22.57 -0.60
C TRP A 299 16.84 -22.14 0.86
N ILE A 300 18.06 -22.15 1.38
CA ILE A 300 18.39 -21.73 2.73
C ILE A 300 19.67 -20.89 2.74
N GLU A 301 19.77 -19.94 3.67
CA GLU A 301 21.02 -19.21 3.90
C GLU A 301 22.09 -20.13 4.47
N SER A 302 23.32 -20.04 3.94
CA SER A 302 24.46 -20.91 4.36
C SER A 302 24.76 -20.83 5.85
N ASN A 303 24.52 -19.69 6.50
CA ASN A 303 24.73 -19.48 7.94
C ASN A 303 23.66 -20.14 8.81
N GLN A 304 22.49 -20.51 8.24
CA GLN A 304 21.37 -21.12 8.97
C GLN A 304 21.33 -22.64 8.82
N VAL A 305 22.12 -23.21 7.90
CA VAL A 305 22.12 -24.65 7.60
C VAL A 305 22.38 -25.50 8.84
N GLN A 306 23.43 -25.20 9.60
CA GLN A 306 23.81 -25.99 10.79
C GLN A 306 22.70 -25.93 11.87
N ALA A 307 22.10 -24.77 12.07
CA ALA A 307 21.01 -24.60 13.03
C ALA A 307 19.77 -25.39 12.61
N LEU A 308 19.44 -25.37 11.30
CA LEU A 308 18.34 -26.14 10.76
C LEU A 308 18.58 -27.65 10.88
N GLU A 309 19.76 -28.14 10.48
CA GLU A 309 20.13 -29.56 10.58
C GLU A 309 20.04 -30.05 12.02
N ALA A 310 20.57 -29.30 12.98
CA ALA A 310 20.49 -29.64 14.39
C ALA A 310 19.06 -29.73 14.89
N CYS A 311 18.22 -28.73 14.57
CA CYS A 311 16.81 -28.68 14.96
C CYS A 311 16.01 -29.84 14.34
N LEU A 312 16.17 -30.11 13.04
CA LEU A 312 15.45 -31.20 12.38
C LEU A 312 15.90 -32.56 12.85
N THR A 313 17.20 -32.77 13.13
CA THR A 313 17.73 -34.02 13.67
C THR A 313 17.24 -34.29 15.10
N GLU A 314 17.12 -33.24 15.91
CA GLU A 314 16.56 -33.36 17.27
C GLU A 314 15.08 -33.79 17.24
N GLN A 315 14.29 -33.25 16.30
CA GLN A 315 12.84 -33.48 16.22
C GLN A 315 12.47 -34.79 15.50
N PHE A 316 13.19 -35.14 14.43
CA PHE A 316 12.84 -36.27 13.55
C PHE A 316 13.81 -37.45 13.64
N GLY A 317 14.95 -37.26 14.31
CA GLY A 317 15.97 -38.30 14.46
C GLY A 317 16.46 -38.84 13.12
N GLN A 318 16.44 -40.14 12.95
CA GLN A 318 16.86 -40.84 11.71
C GLN A 318 15.76 -40.94 10.66
N SER A 319 14.56 -40.40 10.94
CA SER A 319 13.42 -40.48 10.01
C SER A 319 13.47 -39.44 8.89
N ILE A 320 14.42 -38.53 8.92
CA ILE A 320 14.63 -37.51 7.89
C ILE A 320 16.03 -37.63 7.30
N LEU A 321 16.10 -37.58 5.95
CA LEU A 321 17.35 -37.43 5.23
C LEU A 321 17.50 -35.96 4.83
N ILE A 322 18.59 -35.32 5.28
CA ILE A 322 18.89 -33.92 4.98
C ILE A 322 20.12 -33.92 4.07
N GLN A 323 19.97 -33.30 2.91
CA GLN A 323 21.09 -33.07 1.99
C GLN A 323 21.18 -31.58 1.69
N THR A 324 22.39 -31.02 1.79
CA THR A 324 22.68 -29.64 1.40
C THR A 324 23.77 -29.64 0.35
N ARG A 325 23.56 -28.88 -0.73
CA ARG A 325 24.56 -28.72 -1.79
C ARG A 325 24.83 -27.25 -2.10
N GLU A 326 26.06 -27.00 -2.58
CA GLU A 326 26.43 -25.70 -3.11
C GLU A 326 25.76 -25.48 -4.49
N ILE A 327 25.48 -24.22 -4.79
CA ILE A 327 24.81 -23.81 -6.02
C ILE A 327 25.78 -23.95 -7.19
N ARG A 328 25.32 -24.53 -8.30
CA ARG A 328 26.06 -24.60 -9.55
C ARG A 328 25.92 -23.29 -10.31
N GLN A 329 26.89 -22.95 -11.16
CA GLN A 329 26.89 -21.73 -11.95
C GLN A 329 25.71 -21.65 -12.96
N ASP A 330 25.25 -22.79 -13.46
CA ASP A 330 24.09 -22.92 -14.34
C ASP A 330 22.74 -22.72 -13.65
N GLU A 331 22.70 -22.77 -12.32
CA GLU A 331 21.49 -22.62 -11.50
C GLU A 331 21.33 -21.22 -10.88
N GLU A 332 22.33 -20.35 -11.01
CA GLU A 332 22.33 -19.01 -10.37
C GLU A 332 21.08 -18.17 -10.68
N ASP A 333 20.51 -18.29 -11.87
CA ASP A 333 19.28 -17.58 -12.28
C ASP A 333 18.01 -18.07 -11.54
N LYS A 334 18.04 -19.28 -10.97
CA LYS A 334 16.91 -19.86 -10.22
C LYS A 334 16.95 -19.52 -8.73
N VAL A 335 18.13 -19.16 -8.23
CA VAL A 335 18.37 -18.93 -6.80
C VAL A 335 17.75 -17.60 -6.35
N PRO A 336 17.00 -17.59 -5.24
CA PRO A 336 16.48 -16.35 -4.69
C PRO A 336 17.58 -15.49 -4.06
N THR A 337 17.43 -14.18 -4.18
CA THR A 337 18.38 -13.20 -3.63
C THR A 337 17.85 -12.62 -2.33
N LYS A 338 18.70 -12.63 -1.28
CA LYS A 338 18.48 -11.92 -0.03
C LYS A 338 19.60 -10.91 0.17
N LEU A 339 19.25 -9.64 0.26
CA LEU A 339 20.21 -8.58 0.57
C LEU A 339 20.56 -8.60 2.06
N LYS A 340 21.81 -8.34 2.38
CA LYS A 340 22.32 -8.26 3.75
C LYS A 340 23.29 -7.10 3.84
N ASN A 341 22.75 -5.93 4.06
CA ASN A 341 23.50 -4.69 4.16
C ASN A 341 23.67 -4.23 5.62
N ASN A 342 24.57 -3.28 5.83
CA ASN A 342 24.76 -2.63 7.11
C ASN A 342 23.55 -1.76 7.45
N ALA A 343 23.33 -1.46 8.73
CA ALA A 343 22.21 -0.69 9.24
C ALA A 343 22.02 0.72 8.58
N LEU A 344 23.07 1.30 8.02
CA LEU A 344 22.99 2.58 7.28
C LEU A 344 22.57 2.39 5.82
N VAL A 345 22.90 1.25 5.21
CA VAL A 345 22.62 0.94 3.79
C VAL A 345 21.31 0.18 3.65
N GLU A 346 20.98 -0.69 4.62
CA GLU A 346 19.76 -1.50 4.64
C GLU A 346 18.47 -0.72 4.27
N PRO A 347 18.20 0.48 4.80
CA PRO A 347 16.98 1.20 4.43
C PRO A 347 16.92 1.58 2.94
N PHE A 348 18.07 1.75 2.27
CA PHE A 348 18.13 2.08 0.84
C PHE A 348 17.89 0.87 -0.07
N GLU A 349 17.85 -0.36 0.47
CA GLU A 349 17.42 -1.54 -0.27
C GLU A 349 16.01 -1.34 -0.87
N LEU A 350 15.17 -0.53 -0.22
CA LEU A 350 13.85 -0.15 -0.75
C LEU A 350 13.93 0.45 -2.16
N VAL A 351 14.95 1.26 -2.44
CA VAL A 351 15.14 1.88 -3.76
C VAL A 351 15.56 0.82 -4.78
N THR A 352 16.43 -0.12 -4.38
CA THR A 352 16.87 -1.23 -5.24
C THR A 352 15.72 -2.21 -5.49
N GLU A 353 14.98 -2.59 -4.45
CA GLU A 353 13.81 -3.48 -4.54
C GLU A 353 12.70 -2.89 -5.42
N MET A 354 12.52 -1.56 -5.40
CA MET A 354 11.51 -0.86 -6.21
C MET A 354 11.82 -0.93 -7.71
N TYR A 355 13.08 -0.98 -8.09
CA TYR A 355 13.49 -1.18 -9.48
C TYR A 355 13.47 -2.66 -9.86
N SER A 356 14.34 -3.45 -9.26
CA SER A 356 14.44 -4.90 -9.35
C SER A 356 15.53 -5.40 -8.42
N LEU A 357 15.39 -6.60 -7.86
CA LEU A 357 16.48 -7.23 -7.10
C LEU A 357 17.62 -7.67 -8.05
N PRO A 358 18.88 -7.65 -7.57
CA PRO A 358 20.00 -8.22 -8.33
C PRO A 358 19.85 -9.74 -8.44
N LYS A 359 20.33 -10.31 -9.54
CA LYS A 359 20.49 -11.77 -9.62
C LYS A 359 21.47 -12.26 -8.57
N TYR A 360 21.34 -13.52 -8.17
CA TYR A 360 22.19 -14.11 -7.12
C TYR A 360 23.70 -13.98 -7.42
N GLY A 361 24.10 -14.17 -8.69
CA GLY A 361 25.46 -14.01 -9.16
C GLY A 361 25.99 -12.58 -9.25
N ASP A 362 25.12 -11.56 -9.22
CA ASP A 362 25.49 -10.16 -9.40
C ASP A 362 26.04 -9.50 -8.11
N LYS A 363 26.53 -8.27 -8.25
CA LYS A 363 26.89 -7.45 -7.09
C LYS A 363 25.71 -6.57 -6.70
N ASP A 364 25.49 -6.43 -5.41
CA ASP A 364 24.51 -5.51 -4.87
C ASP A 364 24.90 -4.06 -5.15
N PRO A 365 24.08 -3.28 -5.90
CA PRO A 365 24.32 -1.86 -6.14
C PRO A 365 23.97 -0.96 -4.95
N THR A 366 23.22 -1.46 -3.96
CA THR A 366 22.65 -0.67 -2.86
C THR A 366 23.65 0.19 -2.10
N PRO A 367 24.88 -0.25 -1.79
CA PRO A 367 25.87 0.59 -1.10
C PRO A 367 26.22 1.88 -1.88
N VAL A 368 26.31 1.77 -3.21
CA VAL A 368 26.62 2.92 -4.08
C VAL A 368 25.37 3.78 -4.27
N VAL A 369 24.22 3.15 -4.46
CA VAL A 369 22.91 3.82 -4.54
C VAL A 369 22.64 4.65 -3.29
N SER A 370 22.92 4.09 -2.10
CA SER A 370 22.66 4.78 -0.83
C SER A 370 23.40 6.11 -0.75
N LEU A 371 24.65 6.15 -1.20
CA LEU A 371 25.45 7.37 -1.21
C LEU A 371 24.87 8.42 -2.16
N PHE A 372 24.61 8.04 -3.42
CA PHE A 372 24.09 8.98 -4.41
C PHE A 372 22.68 9.45 -4.10
N TYR A 373 21.80 8.53 -3.69
CA TYR A 373 20.42 8.90 -3.36
C TYR A 373 20.35 9.83 -2.15
N PHE A 374 21.18 9.59 -1.13
CA PHE A 374 21.32 10.47 0.04
C PHE A 374 21.68 11.89 -0.37
N VAL A 375 22.70 12.03 -1.24
CA VAL A 375 23.15 13.34 -1.74
C VAL A 375 22.05 14.01 -2.59
N PHE A 376 21.46 13.27 -3.54
CA PHE A 376 20.47 13.82 -4.47
C PHE A 376 19.22 14.31 -3.73
N PHE A 377 18.66 13.49 -2.85
CA PHE A 377 17.50 13.89 -2.07
C PHE A 377 17.80 15.12 -1.20
N GLY A 378 18.96 15.12 -0.54
CA GLY A 378 19.41 16.25 0.26
C GLY A 378 19.51 17.55 -0.54
N MET A 379 20.12 17.52 -1.73
CA MET A 379 20.25 18.67 -2.63
C MET A 379 18.91 19.20 -3.16
N MET A 380 17.97 18.28 -3.49
CA MET A 380 16.68 18.66 -4.05
C MET A 380 15.76 19.34 -3.03
N VAL A 381 15.85 18.99 -1.75
CA VAL A 381 14.99 19.53 -0.69
C VAL A 381 15.67 20.65 0.08
N ALA A 382 16.91 20.46 0.46
CA ALA A 382 17.90 21.39 1.01
C ALA A 382 17.35 22.50 1.95
N ASP A 383 16.53 22.13 2.94
CA ASP A 383 16.00 23.06 3.94
C ASP A 383 16.13 22.45 5.35
N ILE A 384 16.83 23.13 6.27
CA ILE A 384 17.10 22.64 7.62
C ILE A 384 15.80 22.37 8.38
N GLY A 385 14.82 23.28 8.27
CA GLY A 385 13.54 23.15 8.98
C GLY A 385 12.76 21.92 8.55
N TYR A 386 12.67 21.67 7.22
CA TYR A 386 12.02 20.49 6.67
C TYR A 386 12.76 19.20 7.03
N GLY A 387 14.10 19.22 6.93
CA GLY A 387 14.93 18.09 7.32
C GLY A 387 14.80 17.73 8.79
N LEU A 388 14.75 18.72 9.67
CA LEU A 388 14.60 18.53 11.11
C LEU A 388 13.21 17.97 11.46
N LEU A 389 12.15 18.49 10.84
CA LEU A 389 10.80 17.94 11.00
C LEU A 389 10.73 16.48 10.55
N LEU A 390 11.34 16.14 9.40
CA LEU A 390 11.38 14.78 8.89
C LEU A 390 12.16 13.86 9.84
N PHE A 391 13.35 14.27 10.29
CA PHE A 391 14.21 13.50 11.19
C PHE A 391 13.56 13.28 12.56
N VAL A 392 13.05 14.33 13.18
CA VAL A 392 12.40 14.27 14.50
C VAL A 392 11.10 13.49 14.40
N GLY A 393 10.25 13.76 13.40
CA GLY A 393 8.98 13.08 13.19
C GLY A 393 9.15 11.57 13.00
N THR A 394 10.09 11.14 12.15
CA THR A 394 10.38 9.71 11.94
C THR A 394 11.05 9.06 13.15
N SER A 395 11.91 9.78 13.88
CA SER A 395 12.54 9.26 15.09
C SER A 395 11.52 9.08 16.22
N LEU A 396 10.61 10.03 16.41
CA LEU A 396 9.50 9.92 17.37
C LEU A 396 8.56 8.77 16.98
N ALA A 397 8.25 8.64 15.70
CA ALA A 397 7.44 7.53 15.20
C ALA A 397 8.08 6.18 15.52
N LEU A 398 9.38 6.01 15.26
CA LEU A 398 10.11 4.77 15.56
C LEU A 398 10.24 4.49 17.06
N HIS A 399 10.23 5.52 17.91
CA HIS A 399 10.39 5.37 19.35
C HIS A 399 9.07 5.12 20.08
N PHE A 400 8.01 5.83 19.68
CA PHE A 400 6.73 5.81 20.39
C PHE A 400 5.66 4.92 19.77
N LEU A 401 5.82 4.50 18.50
CA LEU A 401 4.84 3.71 17.79
C LEU A 401 5.34 2.27 17.60
N HIS A 402 4.49 1.31 17.89
CA HIS A 402 4.75 -0.10 17.57
C HIS A 402 4.44 -0.34 16.07
N VAL A 403 5.46 -0.15 15.23
CA VAL A 403 5.31 -0.26 13.77
C VAL A 403 5.77 -1.62 13.25
N LYS A 404 5.03 -2.18 12.28
CA LYS A 404 5.43 -3.43 11.59
C LYS A 404 6.80 -3.24 10.91
N SER A 405 7.55 -4.34 10.77
CA SER A 405 8.93 -4.35 10.26
C SER A 405 9.11 -3.60 8.92
N GLY A 406 8.18 -3.77 7.98
CA GLY A 406 8.21 -3.06 6.69
C GLY A 406 8.07 -1.54 6.83
N LEU A 407 7.15 -1.07 7.68
CA LEU A 407 6.99 0.37 7.93
C LEU A 407 8.18 0.93 8.71
N ALA A 408 8.77 0.14 9.62
CA ALA A 408 9.98 0.54 10.33
C ALA A 408 11.18 0.74 9.38
N LYS A 409 11.34 -0.12 8.34
CA LYS A 409 12.37 0.05 7.28
C LYS A 409 12.15 1.37 6.53
N ASN A 410 10.91 1.68 6.13
CA ASN A 410 10.55 2.96 5.49
C ASN A 410 10.84 4.18 6.39
N LEU A 411 10.48 4.13 7.67
CA LEU A 411 10.74 5.23 8.61
C LEU A 411 12.24 5.46 8.83
N ARG A 412 13.05 4.39 8.90
CA ARG A 412 14.51 4.49 8.96
C ARG A 412 15.09 5.13 7.71
N PHE A 413 14.55 4.79 6.52
CA PHE A 413 14.93 5.40 5.26
C PHE A 413 14.68 6.92 5.27
N PHE A 414 13.47 7.36 5.59
CA PHE A 414 13.15 8.79 5.67
C PHE A 414 13.90 9.51 6.78
N ARG A 415 14.23 8.84 7.89
CA ARG A 415 15.09 9.40 8.93
C ARG A 415 16.48 9.75 8.41
N LEU A 416 17.10 8.85 7.63
CA LEU A 416 18.39 9.10 7.02
C LEU A 416 18.32 10.21 5.96
N LEU A 417 17.26 10.25 5.16
CA LEU A 417 17.02 11.32 4.22
C LEU A 417 16.82 12.68 4.92
N GLY A 418 16.17 12.68 6.10
CA GLY A 418 16.08 13.89 6.95
C GLY A 418 17.44 14.45 7.33
N VAL A 419 18.40 13.57 7.65
CA VAL A 419 19.81 13.99 7.91
C VAL A 419 20.44 14.59 6.66
N ALA A 420 20.23 13.98 5.47
CA ALA A 420 20.74 14.51 4.21
C ALA A 420 20.22 15.94 3.93
N VAL A 421 18.92 16.15 4.16
CA VAL A 421 18.26 17.45 3.97
C VAL A 421 18.82 18.50 4.94
N ILE A 422 19.08 18.13 6.20
CA ILE A 422 19.71 19.03 7.18
C ILE A 422 21.11 19.44 6.71
N ILE A 423 21.94 18.48 6.27
CA ILE A 423 23.31 18.75 5.82
C ILE A 423 23.29 19.72 4.63
N TRP A 424 22.50 19.44 3.60
CA TRP A 424 22.40 20.30 2.43
C TRP A 424 21.70 21.63 2.71
N GLY A 425 20.73 21.64 3.63
CA GLY A 425 20.11 22.86 4.14
C GLY A 425 21.11 23.78 4.85
N LEU A 426 22.07 23.22 5.60
CA LEU A 426 23.19 23.97 6.17
C LEU A 426 24.12 24.55 5.10
N VAL A 427 24.41 23.78 4.05
CA VAL A 427 25.24 24.26 2.92
C VAL A 427 24.54 25.41 2.18
N TYR A 428 23.25 25.30 1.94
CA TYR A 428 22.47 26.33 1.24
C TYR A 428 21.96 27.43 2.17
N GLY A 429 22.11 27.27 3.50
CA GLY A 429 21.66 28.25 4.48
C GLY A 429 20.16 28.51 4.44
N SER A 430 19.33 27.50 4.15
CA SER A 430 17.86 27.60 4.09
C SER A 430 17.23 27.04 5.36
N PHE A 431 16.33 27.82 5.98
CA PHE A 431 15.51 27.38 7.12
C PHE A 431 14.08 27.87 6.93
N PHE A 432 13.16 26.97 6.60
CA PHE A 432 11.78 27.29 6.18
C PHE A 432 11.73 28.40 5.11
N GLY A 433 12.62 28.33 4.10
CA GLY A 433 12.68 29.32 3.04
C GLY A 433 13.26 30.69 3.45
N PHE A 434 13.73 30.85 4.69
CA PHE A 434 14.54 31.99 5.09
C PHE A 434 16.01 31.74 4.81
N GLU A 435 16.70 32.71 4.24
CA GLU A 435 18.15 32.65 4.05
C GLU A 435 18.88 33.01 5.36
N LEU A 436 19.80 32.13 5.75
CA LEU A 436 20.62 32.32 6.95
C LEU A 436 21.93 33.03 6.58
N PRO A 437 22.48 33.89 7.47
CA PRO A 437 23.66 34.69 7.17
C PRO A 437 24.98 33.90 7.01
N PHE A 438 24.97 32.60 7.35
CA PHE A 438 26.13 31.71 7.23
C PHE A 438 26.03 30.75 6.03
N ALA A 439 25.14 30.97 5.07
CA ALA A 439 25.05 30.18 3.86
C ALA A 439 26.40 30.09 3.15
N LEU A 440 26.85 28.86 2.85
CA LEU A 440 28.07 28.67 2.03
C LEU A 440 27.76 28.95 0.56
N ILE A 441 26.56 28.65 0.11
CA ILE A 441 26.08 28.84 -1.25
C ILE A 441 24.64 29.33 -1.16
N SER A 442 24.37 30.56 -1.59
CA SER A 442 23.00 31.08 -1.54
C SER A 442 22.17 30.58 -2.72
N THR A 443 20.96 30.14 -2.44
CA THR A 443 20.01 29.71 -3.47
C THR A 443 19.51 30.87 -4.34
N SER A 444 19.59 32.11 -3.86
CA SER A 444 19.13 33.29 -4.60
C SER A 444 20.23 33.89 -5.51
N SER A 445 21.51 33.87 -5.08
CA SER A 445 22.61 34.52 -5.82
C SER A 445 23.48 33.53 -6.60
N ASP A 446 23.66 32.31 -6.13
CA ASP A 446 24.67 31.36 -6.59
C ASP A 446 24.13 30.19 -7.43
N ALA A 447 23.04 30.42 -8.17
CA ALA A 447 22.39 29.37 -8.98
C ALA A 447 23.35 28.66 -9.94
N MET A 448 24.33 29.41 -10.53
CA MET A 448 25.35 28.81 -11.42
C MET A 448 26.31 27.89 -10.67
N THR A 449 26.66 28.20 -9.43
CA THR A 449 27.49 27.32 -8.59
C THR A 449 26.76 26.02 -8.27
N ILE A 450 25.47 26.10 -7.93
CA ILE A 450 24.62 24.92 -7.67
C ILE A 450 24.48 24.06 -8.93
N LEU A 451 24.34 24.69 -10.12
CA LEU A 451 24.33 24.00 -11.41
C LEU A 451 25.61 23.19 -11.62
N VAL A 452 26.77 23.84 -11.45
CA VAL A 452 28.07 23.18 -11.62
C VAL A 452 28.19 21.98 -10.66
N ILE A 453 27.86 22.18 -9.39
CA ILE A 453 27.88 21.11 -8.38
C ILE A 453 26.96 19.96 -8.80
N SER A 454 25.74 20.23 -9.28
CA SER A 454 24.79 19.23 -9.74
C SER A 454 25.35 18.41 -10.91
N VAL A 455 25.97 19.08 -11.89
CA VAL A 455 26.62 18.43 -13.05
C VAL A 455 27.82 17.60 -12.60
N VAL A 456 28.63 18.08 -11.65
CA VAL A 456 29.78 17.33 -11.09
C VAL A 456 29.30 16.05 -10.40
N PHE A 457 28.26 16.13 -9.57
CA PHE A 457 27.70 14.91 -8.97
C PHE A 457 27.12 13.96 -10.02
N GLY A 458 26.46 14.48 -11.06
CA GLY A 458 26.02 13.70 -12.20
C GLY A 458 27.18 13.01 -12.92
N PHE A 459 28.24 13.73 -13.17
CA PHE A 459 29.44 13.19 -13.79
C PHE A 459 30.07 12.05 -12.98
N VAL A 460 30.21 12.23 -11.66
CA VAL A 460 30.72 11.19 -10.74
C VAL A 460 29.81 9.97 -10.75
N THR A 461 28.49 10.18 -10.80
CA THR A 461 27.50 9.09 -10.83
C THR A 461 27.58 8.28 -12.11
N VAL A 462 27.68 8.94 -13.26
CA VAL A 462 27.84 8.27 -14.57
C VAL A 462 29.16 7.52 -14.63
N LEU A 463 30.27 8.12 -14.18
CA LEU A 463 31.56 7.42 -14.09
C LEU A 463 31.50 6.18 -13.20
N ALA A 464 30.85 6.29 -12.04
CA ALA A 464 30.67 5.15 -11.14
C ALA A 464 29.85 4.02 -11.80
N GLY A 465 28.78 4.37 -12.54
CA GLY A 465 27.97 3.40 -13.28
C GLY A 465 28.77 2.67 -14.35
N LEU A 466 29.52 3.41 -15.17
CA LEU A 466 30.38 2.85 -16.22
C LEU A 466 31.53 2.00 -15.65
N PHE A 467 32.11 2.42 -14.54
CA PHE A 467 33.15 1.65 -13.85
C PHE A 467 32.59 0.32 -13.32
N LEU A 468 31.39 0.33 -12.74
CA LEU A 468 30.71 -0.89 -12.28
C LEU A 468 30.34 -1.80 -13.47
N SER A 469 29.95 -1.26 -14.63
CA SER A 469 29.74 -1.99 -15.87
C SER A 469 31.01 -2.73 -16.31
N GLY A 470 32.14 -2.03 -16.31
CA GLY A 470 33.44 -2.65 -16.60
C GLY A 470 33.78 -3.81 -15.66
N LEU A 471 33.59 -3.61 -14.36
CA LEU A 471 33.84 -4.66 -13.34
C LEU A 471 32.90 -5.86 -13.48
N LYS A 472 31.63 -5.65 -13.85
CA LYS A 472 30.66 -6.70 -14.13
C LYS A 472 31.11 -7.57 -15.29
N ASN A 473 31.47 -6.97 -16.41
CA ASN A 473 31.89 -7.68 -17.63
C ASN A 473 33.24 -8.42 -17.45
N ILE A 474 34.18 -7.88 -16.62
CA ILE A 474 35.37 -8.66 -16.23
C ILE A 474 34.99 -9.95 -15.50
N ARG A 475 34.01 -9.88 -14.58
CA ARG A 475 33.56 -11.07 -13.84
C ARG A 475 32.90 -12.10 -14.76
N LEU A 476 32.16 -11.65 -15.78
CA LEU A 476 31.58 -12.48 -16.84
C LEU A 476 32.64 -13.01 -17.83
N LYS A 477 33.93 -12.64 -17.66
CA LYS A 477 35.06 -12.96 -18.56
C LYS A 477 34.92 -12.39 -19.96
N ASP A 478 34.05 -11.41 -20.16
CA ASP A 478 33.94 -10.66 -21.41
C ASP A 478 34.78 -9.39 -21.34
N TYR A 479 36.06 -9.54 -21.62
CA TYR A 479 37.02 -8.44 -21.54
C TYR A 479 36.83 -7.40 -22.65
N ALA A 480 36.28 -7.80 -23.79
CA ALA A 480 36.00 -6.89 -24.90
C ALA A 480 34.86 -5.91 -24.53
N GLU A 481 33.78 -6.44 -23.99
CA GLU A 481 32.65 -5.63 -23.54
C GLU A 481 33.01 -4.83 -22.27
N ALA A 482 33.84 -5.37 -21.38
CA ALA A 482 34.35 -4.65 -20.22
C ALA A 482 35.10 -3.37 -20.61
N TYR A 483 35.90 -3.41 -21.68
CA TYR A 483 36.57 -2.24 -22.22
C TYR A 483 35.58 -1.33 -22.96
N ASN A 484 34.82 -1.87 -23.94
CA ASN A 484 33.95 -1.11 -24.83
C ASN A 484 32.78 -0.40 -24.14
N ALA A 485 32.10 -1.06 -23.17
CA ALA A 485 30.94 -0.51 -22.48
C ALA A 485 31.29 0.12 -21.11
N GLY A 486 32.51 -0.08 -20.61
CA GLY A 486 32.93 0.38 -19.29
C GLY A 486 34.14 1.30 -19.33
N PHE A 487 35.34 0.73 -19.23
CA PHE A 487 36.57 1.48 -18.96
C PHE A 487 36.95 2.49 -20.02
N ALA A 488 36.76 2.19 -21.31
CA ALA A 488 37.06 3.13 -22.38
C ALA A 488 36.23 4.41 -22.25
N TRP A 489 34.96 4.33 -21.91
CA TRP A 489 34.09 5.46 -21.68
C TRP A 489 34.45 6.25 -20.43
N VAL A 490 34.87 5.60 -19.36
CA VAL A 490 35.39 6.28 -18.16
C VAL A 490 36.60 7.14 -18.55
N LEU A 491 37.53 6.61 -19.34
CA LEU A 491 38.72 7.32 -19.77
C LEU A 491 38.41 8.44 -20.79
N ILE A 492 37.46 8.21 -21.71
CA ILE A 492 37.02 9.26 -22.67
C ILE A 492 36.38 10.43 -21.91
N LEU A 493 35.45 10.16 -20.98
CA LEU A 493 34.76 11.20 -20.21
C LEU A 493 35.74 11.97 -19.31
N LEU A 494 36.69 11.29 -18.66
CA LEU A 494 37.77 11.94 -17.92
C LEU A 494 38.67 12.78 -18.86
N GLY A 495 38.97 12.27 -20.06
CA GLY A 495 39.72 13.02 -21.08
C GLY A 495 38.99 14.29 -21.51
N LEU A 496 37.68 14.23 -21.76
CA LEU A 496 36.84 15.38 -22.09
C LEU A 496 36.78 16.40 -20.93
N LEU A 497 36.71 15.92 -19.68
CA LEU A 497 36.76 16.80 -18.50
C LEU A 497 38.09 17.53 -18.40
N LEU A 498 39.23 16.83 -18.58
CA LEU A 498 40.55 17.44 -18.56
C LEU A 498 40.74 18.45 -19.69
N LEU A 499 40.21 18.16 -20.88
CA LEU A 499 40.21 19.07 -22.02
C LEU A 499 39.40 20.35 -21.71
N ALA A 500 38.21 20.20 -21.11
CA ALA A 500 37.39 21.34 -20.71
C ALA A 500 38.11 22.19 -19.64
N LEU A 501 38.63 21.57 -18.57
CA LEU A 501 39.35 22.26 -17.50
C LEU A 501 40.60 22.99 -18.02
N GLY A 502 41.37 22.38 -18.92
CA GLY A 502 42.56 23.00 -19.50
C GLY A 502 42.25 24.16 -20.42
N ASN A 503 41.06 24.22 -21.05
CA ASN A 503 40.62 25.36 -21.86
C ASN A 503 40.07 26.50 -21.00
N PHE A 504 39.41 26.18 -19.86
CA PHE A 504 38.86 27.21 -18.96
C PHE A 504 39.90 27.82 -18.04
N PHE A 505 40.93 27.05 -17.65
CA PHE A 505 41.97 27.51 -16.74
C PHE A 505 43.34 27.52 -17.43
N PRO A 506 43.87 28.68 -17.83
CA PRO A 506 45.17 28.81 -18.55
C PRO A 506 46.36 28.16 -17.81
N SER A 507 46.31 28.11 -16.48
CA SER A 507 47.32 27.43 -15.65
C SER A 507 47.36 25.91 -15.83
N LEU A 508 46.29 25.31 -16.37
CA LEU A 508 46.11 23.88 -16.62
C LEU A 508 46.15 23.53 -18.13
N ALA A 509 46.70 24.39 -18.99
CA ALA A 509 46.73 24.16 -20.44
C ALA A 509 47.35 22.82 -20.86
N PHE A 510 48.33 22.31 -20.12
CA PHE A 510 48.88 20.96 -20.33
C PHE A 510 47.86 19.84 -20.16
N ALA A 511 46.89 20.03 -19.26
CA ALA A 511 45.83 19.07 -19.02
C ALA A 511 44.90 18.93 -20.25
N ALA A 512 44.68 20.01 -21.01
CA ALA A 512 43.90 19.95 -22.26
C ALA A 512 44.55 19.00 -23.28
N THR A 513 45.88 19.08 -23.45
CA THR A 513 46.60 18.20 -24.39
C THR A 513 46.53 16.73 -23.94
N ILE A 514 46.72 16.46 -22.64
CA ILE A 514 46.60 15.11 -22.07
C ILE A 514 45.16 14.58 -22.25
N GLY A 515 44.17 15.40 -21.95
CA GLY A 515 42.74 15.04 -22.09
C GLY A 515 42.35 14.71 -23.52
N GLN A 516 42.85 15.51 -24.49
CA GLN A 516 42.62 15.25 -25.92
C GLN A 516 43.19 13.90 -26.36
N TRP A 517 44.45 13.63 -26.03
CA TRP A 517 45.08 12.36 -26.41
C TRP A 517 44.42 11.17 -25.70
N LEU A 518 44.06 11.31 -24.43
CA LEU A 518 43.33 10.27 -23.67
C LEU A 518 42.00 9.91 -24.34
N ALA A 519 41.22 10.91 -24.76
CA ALA A 519 39.95 10.69 -25.43
C ALA A 519 40.15 10.03 -26.81
N ILE A 520 41.08 10.51 -27.63
CA ILE A 520 41.33 10.00 -28.98
C ILE A 520 41.84 8.54 -28.92
N ILE A 521 42.82 8.24 -28.06
CA ILE A 521 43.39 6.89 -27.94
C ILE A 521 42.31 5.87 -27.53
N ASN A 522 41.45 6.23 -26.56
CA ASN A 522 40.40 5.32 -26.13
C ASN A 522 39.26 5.21 -27.15
N ALA A 523 38.92 6.26 -27.89
CA ALA A 523 37.97 6.19 -29.00
C ALA A 523 38.47 5.26 -30.12
N LEU A 524 39.73 5.35 -30.48
CA LEU A 524 40.37 4.41 -31.42
C LEU A 524 40.46 3.00 -30.85
N GLY A 525 40.66 2.88 -29.51
CA GLY A 525 40.66 1.62 -28.79
C GLY A 525 39.30 0.90 -28.88
N ILE A 526 38.19 1.61 -28.74
CA ILE A 526 36.83 1.04 -28.92
C ILE A 526 36.69 0.47 -30.33
N LEU A 527 37.11 1.20 -31.37
CA LEU A 527 37.04 0.72 -32.75
C LEU A 527 37.90 -0.54 -32.94
N ALA A 528 39.13 -0.52 -32.44
CA ALA A 528 40.05 -1.63 -32.54
C ALA A 528 39.52 -2.90 -31.85
N VAL A 529 39.08 -2.76 -30.60
CA VAL A 529 38.51 -3.89 -29.81
C VAL A 529 37.23 -4.43 -30.46
N SER A 530 36.37 -3.56 -31.00
CA SER A 530 35.15 -3.98 -31.71
C SER A 530 35.45 -4.76 -32.97
N ILE A 531 36.47 -4.38 -33.73
CA ILE A 531 36.93 -5.12 -34.96
C ILE A 531 37.46 -6.51 -34.55
N VAL A 532 38.31 -6.55 -33.52
CA VAL A 532 38.94 -7.79 -33.05
C VAL A 532 37.88 -8.75 -32.51
N SER A 533 36.91 -8.24 -31.70
CA SER A 533 35.83 -9.04 -31.13
C SER A 533 34.89 -9.60 -32.22
N ALA A 534 34.52 -8.80 -33.21
CA ALA A 534 33.67 -9.23 -34.31
C ALA A 534 34.37 -10.13 -35.35
N LYS A 535 35.69 -10.25 -35.26
CA LYS A 535 36.51 -11.01 -36.27
C LYS A 535 36.23 -10.59 -37.71
N SER A 536 35.70 -9.41 -37.95
CA SER A 536 35.26 -8.93 -39.25
C SER A 536 35.25 -7.38 -39.30
N LEU A 537 35.42 -6.79 -40.52
CA LEU A 537 35.28 -5.35 -40.71
C LEU A 537 33.88 -4.82 -40.37
N ALA A 538 32.86 -5.69 -40.24
CA ALA A 538 31.54 -5.31 -39.71
C ALA A 538 31.61 -4.79 -38.27
N GLY A 539 32.64 -5.18 -37.50
CA GLY A 539 32.91 -4.63 -36.15
C GLY A 539 33.21 -3.14 -36.15
N LEU A 540 33.60 -2.55 -37.25
CA LEU A 540 33.77 -1.09 -37.37
C LEU A 540 32.43 -0.36 -37.27
N GLY A 541 31.37 -0.93 -37.83
CA GLY A 541 29.99 -0.39 -37.66
C GLY A 541 29.51 -0.41 -36.23
N SER A 542 29.73 -1.53 -35.50
CA SER A 542 29.36 -1.63 -34.08
C SER A 542 30.21 -0.70 -33.21
N GLY A 543 31.50 -0.51 -33.50
CA GLY A 543 32.37 0.43 -32.81
C GLY A 543 31.94 1.88 -33.02
N LEU A 544 31.57 2.29 -34.25
CA LEU A 544 31.02 3.60 -34.53
C LEU A 544 29.68 3.85 -33.85
N PHE A 545 28.82 2.83 -33.84
CA PHE A 545 27.55 2.90 -33.11
C PHE A 545 27.78 3.05 -31.61
N ASN A 546 28.77 2.37 -31.05
CA ASN A 546 29.15 2.54 -29.65
C ASN A 546 29.65 3.95 -29.37
N LEU A 547 30.49 4.56 -30.25
CA LEU A 547 30.92 5.95 -30.11
C LEU A 547 29.76 6.96 -30.19
N TYR A 548 28.68 6.64 -30.93
CA TYR A 548 27.47 7.48 -30.96
C TYR A 548 26.79 7.61 -29.57
N ASN A 549 27.01 6.66 -28.69
CA ASN A 549 26.47 6.71 -27.31
C ASN A 549 26.97 7.92 -26.49
N VAL A 550 28.00 8.66 -26.96
CA VAL A 550 28.44 9.92 -26.34
C VAL A 550 27.26 10.90 -26.17
N SER A 551 26.35 10.94 -27.16
CA SER A 551 25.17 11.80 -27.10
C SER A 551 24.24 11.44 -25.94
N GLY A 552 24.12 10.14 -25.63
CA GLY A 552 23.37 9.64 -24.46
C GLY A 552 24.00 10.11 -23.14
N TYR A 553 25.33 10.00 -23.01
CA TYR A 553 26.01 10.44 -21.77
C TYR A 553 25.92 11.96 -21.55
N VAL A 554 25.92 12.76 -22.61
CA VAL A 554 25.67 14.21 -22.51
C VAL A 554 24.24 14.46 -22.05
N GLY A 555 23.26 13.73 -22.59
CA GLY A 555 21.87 13.79 -22.14
C GLY A 555 21.69 13.42 -20.67
N ASP A 556 22.40 12.38 -20.22
CA ASP A 556 22.42 11.99 -18.80
C ASP A 556 22.95 13.11 -17.91
N LEU A 557 24.07 13.73 -18.27
CA LEU A 557 24.65 14.86 -17.52
C LEU A 557 23.70 16.05 -17.44
N VAL A 558 22.99 16.36 -18.53
CA VAL A 558 21.97 17.41 -18.53
C VAL A 558 20.81 17.04 -17.60
N SER A 559 20.45 15.77 -17.49
CA SER A 559 19.39 15.32 -16.57
C SER A 559 19.67 15.66 -15.11
N PHE A 560 20.95 15.74 -14.69
CA PHE A 560 21.34 16.11 -13.34
C PHE A 560 21.12 17.59 -13.00
N THR A 561 20.88 18.47 -13.98
CA THR A 561 20.46 19.85 -13.71
C THR A 561 19.15 19.93 -12.92
N ARG A 562 18.38 18.84 -12.89
CA ARG A 562 17.17 18.69 -12.08
C ARG A 562 17.45 18.80 -10.58
N LEU A 563 18.64 18.39 -10.11
CA LEU A 563 19.05 18.57 -8.71
C LEU A 563 19.02 20.05 -8.33
N MET A 564 19.59 20.90 -9.18
CA MET A 564 19.55 22.34 -9.00
C MET A 564 18.12 22.88 -9.12
N ALA A 565 17.41 22.51 -10.19
CA ALA A 565 16.10 23.09 -10.49
C ALA A 565 15.09 22.86 -9.36
N LEU A 566 15.06 21.65 -8.78
CA LEU A 566 14.14 21.32 -7.68
C LEU A 566 14.55 21.98 -6.36
N GLY A 567 15.87 22.03 -6.05
CA GLY A 567 16.37 22.73 -4.87
C GLY A 567 16.03 24.22 -4.89
N LEU A 568 16.30 24.89 -6.02
CA LEU A 568 15.96 26.30 -6.20
C LEU A 568 14.44 26.55 -6.17
N SER A 569 13.65 25.67 -6.82
CA SER A 569 12.19 25.80 -6.81
C SER A 569 11.61 25.71 -5.40
N GLY A 570 12.03 24.71 -4.62
CA GLY A 570 11.56 24.53 -3.23
C GLY A 570 11.91 25.73 -2.34
N ALA A 571 13.13 26.24 -2.43
CA ALA A 571 13.60 27.43 -1.70
C ALA A 571 12.83 28.70 -2.13
N SER A 572 12.63 28.90 -3.45
CA SER A 572 11.90 30.06 -3.97
C SER A 572 10.43 30.05 -3.56
N ILE A 573 9.76 28.90 -3.58
CA ILE A 573 8.37 28.77 -3.11
C ILE A 573 8.30 29.07 -1.60
N GLY A 574 9.24 28.55 -0.80
CA GLY A 574 9.30 28.82 0.63
C GLY A 574 9.47 30.32 0.92
N SER A 575 10.38 30.98 0.19
CA SER A 575 10.61 32.43 0.31
C SER A 575 9.37 33.24 -0.11
N ALA A 576 8.69 32.83 -1.20
CA ALA A 576 7.44 33.48 -1.62
C ALA A 576 6.33 33.35 -0.55
N PHE A 577 6.21 32.21 0.11
CA PHE A 577 5.26 32.00 1.20
C PHE A 577 5.58 32.89 2.42
N ASN A 578 6.86 33.04 2.75
CA ASN A 578 7.31 33.98 3.79
C ASN A 578 6.94 35.42 3.43
N LEU A 579 7.11 35.81 2.18
CA LEU A 579 6.72 37.14 1.69
C LEU A 579 5.21 37.37 1.87
N ILE A 580 4.37 36.40 1.47
CA ILE A 580 2.91 36.48 1.61
C ILE A 580 2.53 36.69 3.09
N VAL A 581 3.12 35.91 4.01
CA VAL A 581 2.86 36.06 5.44
C VAL A 581 3.35 37.42 5.96
N SER A 582 4.43 37.96 5.41
CA SER A 582 4.97 39.27 5.81
C SER A 582 4.08 40.46 5.46
N LEU A 583 3.21 40.33 4.45
CA LEU A 583 2.26 41.37 4.03
C LEU A 583 1.13 41.62 5.05
N PHE A 584 0.89 40.70 5.99
CA PHE A 584 -0.13 40.90 7.01
C PHE A 584 0.29 41.94 8.06
N PRO A 585 -0.65 42.77 8.53
CA PRO A 585 -0.39 43.67 9.66
C PRO A 585 0.12 42.90 10.89
N PRO A 586 0.91 43.51 11.79
CA PRO A 586 1.55 42.80 12.92
C PRO A 586 0.61 41.93 13.74
N VAL A 587 -0.59 42.42 14.07
CA VAL A 587 -1.58 41.66 14.86
C VAL A 587 -2.12 40.44 14.08
N ALA A 588 -2.47 40.64 12.81
CA ALA A 588 -2.96 39.57 11.96
C ALA A 588 -1.85 38.56 11.63
N ARG A 589 -0.58 39.00 11.57
CA ARG A 589 0.57 38.11 11.31
C ARG A 589 0.75 37.10 12.44
N PHE A 590 0.58 37.51 13.71
CA PHE A 590 0.71 36.60 14.86
C PHE A 590 -0.52 35.73 15.12
N SER A 591 -1.62 35.92 14.40
CA SER A 591 -2.83 35.10 14.51
C SER A 591 -3.04 34.26 13.22
N ILE A 592 -3.66 34.84 12.23
CA ILE A 592 -3.95 34.18 10.94
C ILE A 592 -2.65 33.90 10.18
N GLY A 593 -1.65 34.79 10.25
CA GLY A 593 -0.37 34.63 9.57
C GLY A 593 0.41 33.39 10.01
N ILE A 594 0.42 33.04 11.30
CA ILE A 594 1.07 31.81 11.79
C ILE A 594 0.36 30.57 11.24
N LEU A 595 -0.98 30.55 11.27
CA LEU A 595 -1.76 29.43 10.74
C LEU A 595 -1.47 29.23 9.24
N LEU A 596 -1.46 30.34 8.49
CA LEU A 596 -1.17 30.34 7.06
C LEU A 596 0.28 29.89 6.79
N PHE A 597 1.25 30.37 7.58
CA PHE A 597 2.65 29.96 7.50
C PHE A 597 2.78 28.43 7.65
N ILE A 598 2.20 27.87 8.71
CA ILE A 598 2.23 26.42 8.95
C ILE A 598 1.59 25.66 7.79
N ALA A 599 0.41 26.09 7.33
CA ALA A 599 -0.30 25.41 6.24
C ALA A 599 0.51 25.43 4.93
N LEU A 600 1.02 26.59 4.53
CA LEU A 600 1.78 26.75 3.29
C LEU A 600 3.11 26.00 3.33
N HIS A 601 3.86 26.08 4.44
CA HIS A 601 5.12 25.33 4.57
C HIS A 601 4.90 23.83 4.67
N LEU A 602 3.79 23.35 5.25
CA LEU A 602 3.44 21.94 5.27
C LEU A 602 3.19 21.41 3.83
N VAL A 603 2.48 22.19 3.02
CA VAL A 603 2.26 21.87 1.60
C VAL A 603 3.59 21.87 0.83
N ASN A 604 4.41 22.91 0.98
CA ASN A 604 5.71 22.98 0.30
C ASN A 604 6.64 21.83 0.71
N MET A 605 6.69 21.53 2.01
CA MET A 605 7.48 20.41 2.53
C MET A 605 7.03 19.08 1.92
N PHE A 606 5.71 18.81 1.88
CA PHE A 606 5.18 17.58 1.27
C PHE A 606 5.53 17.49 -0.21
N LEU A 607 5.33 18.57 -0.98
CA LEU A 607 5.66 18.62 -2.41
C LEU A 607 7.17 18.46 -2.65
N SER A 608 8.02 19.08 -1.84
CA SER A 608 9.48 18.98 -1.94
C SER A 608 9.95 17.55 -1.63
N PHE A 609 9.40 16.89 -0.60
CA PHE A 609 9.75 15.50 -0.30
C PHE A 609 9.28 14.55 -1.39
N LEU A 610 8.06 14.72 -1.90
CA LEU A 610 7.54 13.90 -2.99
C LEU A 610 8.38 14.08 -4.26
N SER A 611 8.68 15.32 -4.63
CA SER A 611 9.52 15.62 -5.79
C SER A 611 10.93 15.07 -5.63
N GLY A 612 11.57 15.27 -4.47
CA GLY A 612 12.89 14.73 -4.18
C GLY A 612 12.93 13.20 -4.24
N TYR A 613 11.90 12.53 -3.70
CA TYR A 613 11.78 11.09 -3.74
C TYR A 613 11.65 10.55 -5.18
N VAL A 614 10.69 11.07 -5.94
CA VAL A 614 10.40 10.59 -7.30
C VAL A 614 11.55 10.88 -8.25
N HIS A 615 12.05 12.10 -8.24
CA HIS A 615 13.12 12.51 -9.16
C HIS A 615 14.49 11.94 -8.75
N GLY A 616 14.74 11.75 -7.44
CA GLY A 616 15.90 11.02 -6.94
C GLY A 616 15.91 9.56 -7.41
N ALA A 617 14.77 8.86 -7.29
CA ALA A 617 14.63 7.51 -7.80
C ALA A 617 14.84 7.44 -9.32
N ARG A 618 14.30 8.39 -10.08
CA ARG A 618 14.49 8.45 -11.53
C ARG A 618 15.96 8.60 -11.92
N LEU A 619 16.72 9.48 -11.27
CA LEU A 619 18.14 9.65 -11.55
C LEU A 619 18.94 8.37 -11.30
N ILE A 620 18.58 7.60 -10.26
CA ILE A 620 19.19 6.30 -10.01
C ILE A 620 18.78 5.27 -11.07
N PHE A 621 17.49 5.19 -11.42
CA PHE A 621 16.98 4.14 -12.29
C PHE A 621 17.40 4.31 -13.76
N VAL A 622 17.36 5.53 -14.26
CA VAL A 622 17.63 5.80 -15.68
C VAL A 622 19.12 6.08 -15.91
N GLU A 623 19.70 7.03 -15.17
CA GLU A 623 21.03 7.54 -15.44
C GLU A 623 22.14 6.69 -14.79
N PHE A 624 21.83 5.96 -13.68
CA PHE A 624 22.83 5.12 -13.01
C PHE A 624 22.64 3.61 -13.31
N PHE A 625 21.46 3.03 -12.99
CA PHE A 625 21.22 1.60 -13.25
C PHE A 625 21.24 1.26 -14.74
N GLY A 626 20.72 2.11 -15.60
CA GLY A 626 20.75 1.92 -17.04
C GLY A 626 22.17 1.71 -17.63
N LYS A 627 23.24 1.91 -16.84
CA LYS A 627 24.62 1.71 -17.30
C LYS A 627 25.15 0.29 -17.08
N PHE A 628 24.68 -0.43 -16.05
CA PHE A 628 25.28 -1.71 -15.67
C PHE A 628 24.32 -2.72 -15.04
N TYR A 629 23.16 -2.28 -14.62
CA TYR A 629 22.27 -3.08 -13.78
C TYR A 629 21.13 -3.67 -14.57
N ASP A 630 21.07 -5.01 -14.68
CA ASP A 630 20.00 -5.70 -15.42
C ASP A 630 18.83 -6.07 -14.51
N GLY A 631 19.07 -6.31 -13.23
CA GLY A 631 18.05 -6.80 -12.30
C GLY A 631 17.55 -8.20 -12.63
N GLY A 632 16.32 -8.52 -12.24
CA GLY A 632 15.66 -9.80 -12.52
C GLY A 632 15.90 -10.88 -11.46
N GLY A 633 16.47 -10.55 -10.30
CA GLY A 633 16.59 -11.44 -9.17
C GLY A 633 15.23 -11.73 -8.52
N LYS A 634 15.06 -12.95 -8.02
CA LYS A 634 13.86 -13.40 -7.31
C LYS A 634 14.02 -13.10 -5.80
N PRO A 635 13.01 -12.55 -5.12
CA PRO A 635 13.10 -12.31 -3.69
C PRO A 635 13.15 -13.63 -2.91
N PHE A 636 13.94 -13.67 -1.84
CA PHE A 636 13.90 -14.78 -0.90
C PHE A 636 12.67 -14.67 -0.01
N THR A 637 11.71 -15.57 -0.21
CA THR A 637 10.43 -15.64 0.50
C THR A 637 10.33 -16.96 1.26
N PRO A 638 10.92 -17.05 2.47
CA PRO A 638 10.84 -18.28 3.26
C PRO A 638 9.40 -18.55 3.71
N LEU A 639 9.09 -19.83 3.96
CA LEU A 639 7.84 -20.20 4.61
C LEU A 639 7.83 -19.61 6.01
N LYS A 640 6.96 -18.63 6.24
CA LYS A 640 6.85 -17.89 7.50
C LYS A 640 5.41 -17.85 8.00
N PRO A 641 5.23 -17.68 9.30
CA PRO A 641 3.90 -17.47 9.88
C PRO A 641 3.25 -16.17 9.40
N SER A 642 1.92 -16.15 9.41
CA SER A 642 1.16 -14.94 9.17
C SER A 642 1.29 -13.98 10.37
N GLU A 643 1.58 -12.72 10.08
CA GLU A 643 1.60 -11.62 11.05
C GLU A 643 0.55 -10.56 10.69
N LYS A 644 -0.61 -11.00 10.18
CA LYS A 644 -1.65 -10.06 9.75
C LYS A 644 -2.20 -9.29 10.95
N TYR A 645 -2.51 -9.99 12.04
CA TYR A 645 -3.08 -9.44 13.26
C TYR A 645 -2.22 -9.68 14.51
N VAL A 646 -1.52 -10.80 14.58
CA VAL A 646 -0.70 -11.22 15.72
C VAL A 646 0.77 -11.10 15.36
N GLN A 647 1.55 -10.37 16.15
CA GLN A 647 3.01 -10.32 15.99
C GLN A 647 3.66 -11.49 16.72
N GLN A 648 4.70 -12.05 16.11
CA GLN A 648 5.43 -13.12 16.75
C GLN A 648 6.40 -12.60 17.80
N SER A 649 6.27 -13.11 19.02
CA SER A 649 7.29 -12.93 20.05
C SER A 649 8.52 -13.75 19.70
N LYS A 650 9.63 -13.08 19.39
CA LYS A 650 10.93 -13.72 19.11
C LYS A 650 11.62 -14.14 20.41
N LYS A 651 10.90 -14.77 21.32
CA LYS A 651 11.50 -15.37 22.53
C LYS A 651 11.60 -16.88 22.39
#